data_9456b50c8f1d64968c6cc44ec3e5407d
#
_entry.id   9456b50c8f1d64968c6cc44ec3e5407d
#
_cell.length_a   1.000
_cell.length_b   1.000
_cell.length_c   1.000
_cell.angle_alpha   90.00
_cell.angle_beta   90.00
_cell.angle_gamma   90.00
#
_symmetry.space_group_name_H-M   'P 1'
#
loop_
_entity.id
_entity.type
_entity.pdbx_description
1 polymer ?
#
loop_
_entity_poly.entity_id
_entity_poly.type
_entity_poly.pdbx_seq_one_letter_code
_entity_poly.pdbx_strand_id
1 'polypeptide(L)'
;MKFNAQWIHTSKDTGDVCPVFRKEITLEGKVKKAELYITALGVYEARLNGKRIGDYVLAPGWTSYDHRIQYQVYDVTDLLAEKNELQVTVGKGWYASPMPGWMESPDKLRRKNRERALFAELHLSCQDGSREVISTDPSWQWAESPVRFSEIYDGEICDGTFSPEEWQQAETMEGPTELLIPQEGEEIRETERIRAKEVFTTPAGETVVDFGQEVTGYVEVSLTAGKGERIRFLHGEVLDAEGNFYNANYRSAKAEAEYICRSGKQTWRPSLTFFGFRYIKLLDYPSEPGKENFCAVSVCSDIRQTGQIRTGRPEINQLISNIFWGQKDNFLDVPTDCPQRDERLGWTGDAQVFVKTASYNYDVERFFRKWLRDLKADQRPDGSVGQVIPDYLPEEKPSAAWGDAAVICPWQIYETYGDPDVLREQFGSMKAWVDYITASTKDRFLWTGGTHFGDWLGLDAPSGSYKGSSREDFIASAFYAYSTGLLVKAGKVIGEDVSIYEKLHGEIVKKFRETFPDYRTQTEHVLAVQFGLAEDPQKTADALAEMIRKDGMQMRTGFVGTPYLLHVLSGYGHGDMSYSLLLRREYPSWLYSVDKGATTIWEHWDGIMENGEFWSTDMNSFNHYAYGSVADWIYESAAGIRPELPGFEKALIMPDPDPRMGWLDVQIETRHGKIRSAWICTEDGVRYEITAEMPIRVVIGETEKELDPGTYTFWS
;
A
#
# COMPACT_ATOMS: atom_id res chain seq x y z
N MET A 1 -15.62 -1.95 -25.05
CA MET A 1 -16.35 -3.14 -25.51
C MET A 1 -17.84 -2.90 -25.27
N LYS A 2 -18.76 -3.44 -26.06
CA LYS A 2 -20.19 -3.35 -25.78
C LYS A 2 -20.65 -4.73 -25.30
N PHE A 3 -21.13 -4.77 -24.07
CA PHE A 3 -21.63 -5.99 -23.44
C PHE A 3 -23.13 -6.18 -23.71
N ASN A 4 -23.59 -7.42 -23.72
CA ASN A 4 -25.01 -7.80 -23.78
C ASN A 4 -25.54 -8.22 -22.39
N ALA A 5 -24.63 -8.50 -21.44
CA ALA A 5 -24.97 -8.90 -20.09
C ALA A 5 -25.78 -7.83 -19.34
N GLN A 6 -26.60 -8.29 -18.43
CA GLN A 6 -27.32 -7.46 -17.47
C GLN A 6 -26.74 -7.71 -16.07
N TRP A 7 -26.74 -6.70 -15.21
CA TRP A 7 -26.50 -6.93 -13.79
C TRP A 7 -27.59 -7.80 -13.21
N ILE A 8 -27.19 -8.86 -12.50
CA ILE A 8 -28.13 -9.75 -11.80
C ILE A 8 -27.86 -9.70 -10.29
N HIS A 9 -28.94 -9.78 -9.53
CA HIS A 9 -28.92 -9.77 -8.08
C HIS A 9 -29.90 -10.82 -7.50
N THR A 10 -29.96 -10.90 -6.19
CA THR A 10 -30.85 -11.83 -5.50
C THR A 10 -32.29 -11.30 -5.46
N SER A 11 -33.28 -12.16 -5.66
CA SER A 11 -34.70 -11.77 -5.60
C SER A 11 -35.22 -11.44 -4.17
N LYS A 12 -34.38 -11.59 -3.17
CA LYS A 12 -34.63 -11.18 -1.76
C LYS A 12 -33.34 -10.78 -1.08
N ASP A 13 -33.44 -9.98 -0.04
CA ASP A 13 -32.30 -9.65 0.80
C ASP A 13 -31.74 -10.92 1.47
N THR A 14 -30.45 -11.15 1.34
CA THR A 14 -29.72 -12.24 1.98
C THR A 14 -29.03 -11.81 3.28
N GLY A 15 -29.15 -10.55 3.68
CA GLY A 15 -28.46 -9.98 4.82
C GLY A 15 -26.94 -10.14 4.69
N ASP A 16 -26.34 -10.79 5.69
CA ASP A 16 -24.88 -11.00 5.73
C ASP A 16 -24.42 -12.23 4.93
N VAL A 17 -25.34 -13.13 4.56
CA VAL A 17 -24.99 -14.34 3.80
C VAL A 17 -24.57 -13.98 2.39
N CYS A 18 -23.44 -14.51 1.96
CA CYS A 18 -22.98 -14.33 0.58
C CYS A 18 -23.81 -15.15 -0.40
N PRO A 19 -24.44 -14.55 -1.42
CA PRO A 19 -25.12 -15.30 -2.47
C PRO A 19 -24.13 -16.04 -3.37
N VAL A 20 -24.55 -17.19 -3.88
CA VAL A 20 -23.91 -17.85 -5.01
C VAL A 20 -24.86 -17.85 -6.20
N PHE A 21 -24.39 -17.36 -7.34
CA PHE A 21 -25.08 -17.39 -8.62
C PHE A 21 -24.62 -18.59 -9.42
N ARG A 22 -25.53 -19.23 -10.19
CA ARG A 22 -25.15 -20.30 -11.11
C ARG A 22 -25.82 -20.21 -12.47
N LYS A 23 -25.11 -20.76 -13.46
CA LYS A 23 -25.62 -21.03 -14.80
C LYS A 23 -25.18 -22.41 -15.23
N GLU A 24 -26.17 -23.24 -15.62
CA GLU A 24 -25.92 -24.50 -16.31
C GLU A 24 -25.82 -24.24 -17.83
N ILE A 25 -24.78 -24.80 -18.46
CA ILE A 25 -24.41 -24.56 -19.85
C ILE A 25 -24.19 -25.90 -20.55
N THR A 26 -24.93 -26.16 -21.61
CA THR A 26 -24.69 -27.32 -22.46
C THR A 26 -24.14 -26.85 -23.81
N LEU A 27 -22.96 -27.36 -24.19
CA LEU A 27 -22.30 -26.98 -25.44
C LEU A 27 -22.78 -27.86 -26.57
N GLU A 28 -23.23 -27.26 -27.68
CA GLU A 28 -23.69 -27.98 -28.87
C GLU A 28 -22.55 -28.33 -29.84
N GLY A 29 -21.35 -27.73 -29.67
CA GLY A 29 -20.21 -27.89 -30.55
C GLY A 29 -18.87 -27.96 -29.84
N LYS A 30 -17.81 -28.26 -30.60
CA LYS A 30 -16.43 -28.22 -30.07
C LYS A 30 -15.95 -26.78 -29.98
N VAL A 31 -15.69 -26.33 -28.76
CA VAL A 31 -15.13 -25.01 -28.47
C VAL A 31 -13.64 -25.02 -28.80
N LYS A 32 -13.16 -23.95 -29.44
CA LYS A 32 -11.76 -23.68 -29.75
C LYS A 32 -11.14 -22.74 -28.70
N LYS A 33 -11.92 -21.75 -28.27
CA LYS A 33 -11.51 -20.75 -27.25
C LYS A 33 -12.74 -20.30 -26.48
N ALA A 34 -12.57 -20.14 -25.15
CA ALA A 34 -13.59 -19.61 -24.27
C ALA A 34 -13.00 -18.54 -23.35
N GLU A 35 -13.57 -17.36 -23.36
CA GLU A 35 -13.15 -16.23 -22.52
C GLU A 35 -14.30 -15.78 -21.64
N LEU A 36 -14.08 -15.78 -20.33
CA LEU A 36 -15.03 -15.28 -19.34
C LEU A 36 -14.68 -13.84 -18.96
N TYR A 37 -15.56 -12.91 -19.30
CA TYR A 37 -15.56 -11.52 -18.85
C TYR A 37 -16.44 -11.44 -17.62
N ILE A 38 -15.91 -10.95 -16.48
CA ILE A 38 -16.65 -11.00 -15.22
C ILE A 38 -16.26 -9.87 -14.28
N THR A 39 -17.27 -9.36 -13.57
CA THR A 39 -17.10 -8.42 -12.44
C THR A 39 -18.26 -8.56 -11.46
N ALA A 40 -18.16 -7.91 -10.31
CA ALA A 40 -19.22 -7.86 -9.33
C ALA A 40 -19.30 -6.48 -8.65
N LEU A 41 -20.49 -6.13 -8.19
CA LEU A 41 -20.69 -5.12 -7.16
C LEU A 41 -20.48 -5.79 -5.80
N GLY A 42 -19.23 -5.84 -5.37
CA GLY A 42 -18.72 -6.63 -4.26
C GLY A 42 -17.38 -7.25 -4.63
N VAL A 43 -16.98 -8.32 -3.93
CA VAL A 43 -15.87 -9.20 -4.31
C VAL A 43 -16.40 -10.57 -4.68
N TYR A 44 -15.74 -11.28 -5.61
CA TYR A 44 -16.25 -12.56 -6.06
C TYR A 44 -15.19 -13.66 -6.13
N GLU A 45 -15.65 -14.90 -6.00
CA GLU A 45 -14.91 -16.11 -6.41
C GLU A 45 -15.75 -16.88 -7.43
N ALA A 46 -15.19 -17.15 -8.62
CA ALA A 46 -15.85 -17.89 -9.69
C ALA A 46 -15.29 -19.32 -9.83
N ARG A 47 -16.18 -20.28 -10.11
CA ARG A 47 -15.84 -21.68 -10.35
C ARG A 47 -16.56 -22.21 -11.57
N LEU A 48 -15.83 -22.96 -12.40
CA LEU A 48 -16.40 -23.70 -13.52
C LEU A 48 -16.20 -25.19 -13.29
N ASN A 49 -17.28 -25.95 -13.24
CA ASN A 49 -17.28 -27.39 -12.93
C ASN A 49 -16.58 -27.71 -11.61
N GLY A 50 -16.79 -26.85 -10.58
CA GLY A 50 -16.19 -26.95 -9.24
C GLY A 50 -14.72 -26.50 -9.17
N LYS A 51 -14.04 -26.22 -10.28
CA LYS A 51 -12.68 -25.69 -10.30
C LYS A 51 -12.69 -24.16 -10.24
N ARG A 52 -11.86 -23.56 -9.39
CA ARG A 52 -11.69 -22.11 -9.32
C ARG A 52 -11.18 -21.56 -10.65
N ILE A 53 -11.73 -20.42 -11.08
CA ILE A 53 -11.32 -19.68 -12.26
C ILE A 53 -10.31 -18.60 -11.83
N GLY A 54 -9.10 -18.66 -12.39
CA GLY A 54 -8.04 -17.73 -12.08
C GLY A 54 -7.51 -17.86 -10.64
N ASP A 55 -6.56 -17.01 -10.30
CA ASP A 55 -5.89 -16.95 -9.01
C ASP A 55 -6.01 -15.56 -8.33
N TYR A 56 -6.74 -14.64 -8.96
CA TYR A 56 -7.02 -13.33 -8.40
C TYR A 56 -7.87 -13.46 -7.14
N VAL A 57 -7.36 -12.96 -6.01
CA VAL A 57 -8.03 -12.92 -4.71
C VAL A 57 -8.74 -11.59 -4.57
N LEU A 58 -9.97 -11.56 -4.03
CA LEU A 58 -10.77 -10.34 -3.85
C LEU A 58 -11.09 -9.58 -5.16
N ALA A 59 -11.16 -10.32 -6.30
CA ALA A 59 -11.63 -9.71 -7.56
C ALA A 59 -13.04 -9.12 -7.39
N PRO A 60 -13.39 -8.01 -8.05
CA PRO A 60 -12.68 -7.31 -9.11
C PRO A 60 -11.63 -6.31 -8.62
N GLY A 61 -11.35 -6.26 -7.32
CA GLY A 61 -10.45 -5.30 -6.70
C GLY A 61 -11.16 -4.02 -6.23
N TRP A 62 -10.36 -3.06 -5.78
CA TRP A 62 -10.83 -1.82 -5.18
C TRP A 62 -10.52 -0.61 -6.07
N THR A 63 -11.55 0.00 -6.61
CA THR A 63 -11.52 1.27 -7.35
C THR A 63 -12.51 2.26 -6.75
N SER A 64 -12.51 3.47 -7.22
CA SER A 64 -13.56 4.45 -6.93
C SER A 64 -14.86 4.02 -7.62
N TYR A 65 -15.62 3.12 -6.99
CA TYR A 65 -16.77 2.42 -7.58
C TYR A 65 -17.88 3.32 -8.11
N ASP A 66 -17.94 4.57 -7.68
CA ASP A 66 -18.89 5.56 -8.20
C ASP A 66 -18.43 6.14 -9.56
N HIS A 67 -17.19 5.82 -10.00
CA HIS A 67 -16.57 6.31 -11.23
C HIS A 67 -16.00 5.21 -12.12
N ARG A 68 -15.51 4.11 -11.52
CA ARG A 68 -14.74 3.08 -12.24
C ARG A 68 -14.94 1.71 -11.58
N ILE A 69 -15.27 0.70 -12.38
CA ILE A 69 -15.42 -0.68 -11.91
C ILE A 69 -14.63 -1.59 -12.84
N GLN A 70 -13.64 -2.28 -12.31
CA GLN A 70 -12.83 -3.21 -13.11
C GLN A 70 -13.59 -4.49 -13.42
N TYR A 71 -13.35 -5.05 -14.62
CA TYR A 71 -13.72 -6.41 -14.95
C TYR A 71 -12.48 -7.22 -15.32
N GLN A 72 -12.51 -8.51 -15.05
CA GLN A 72 -11.46 -9.46 -15.40
C GLN A 72 -11.83 -10.26 -16.64
N VAL A 73 -10.82 -10.79 -17.33
CA VAL A 73 -10.97 -11.68 -18.48
C VAL A 73 -10.13 -12.93 -18.24
N TYR A 74 -10.82 -14.08 -18.15
CA TYR A 74 -10.17 -15.37 -17.93
C TYR A 74 -10.32 -16.29 -19.12
N ASP A 75 -9.23 -16.92 -19.59
CA ASP A 75 -9.31 -18.05 -20.49
C ASP A 75 -9.76 -19.29 -19.70
N VAL A 76 -10.94 -19.80 -20.03
CA VAL A 76 -11.57 -20.94 -19.37
C VAL A 76 -11.70 -22.14 -20.32
N THR A 77 -11.00 -22.13 -21.45
CA THR A 77 -11.09 -23.14 -22.50
C THR A 77 -10.87 -24.55 -21.95
N ASP A 78 -9.80 -24.74 -21.16
CA ASP A 78 -9.42 -26.05 -20.60
C ASP A 78 -10.30 -26.51 -19.43
N LEU A 79 -11.19 -25.65 -18.93
CA LEU A 79 -12.12 -25.97 -17.85
C LEU A 79 -13.47 -26.47 -18.38
N LEU A 80 -13.77 -26.32 -19.69
CA LEU A 80 -15.03 -26.69 -20.28
C LEU A 80 -15.16 -28.21 -20.49
N ALA A 81 -16.40 -28.68 -20.34
CA ALA A 81 -16.87 -30.00 -20.66
C ALA A 81 -18.09 -29.89 -21.62
N GLU A 82 -18.75 -30.99 -21.97
CA GLU A 82 -20.01 -30.97 -22.74
C GLU A 82 -21.14 -30.29 -21.91
N LYS A 83 -21.21 -30.61 -20.63
CA LYS A 83 -22.12 -29.96 -19.67
C LYS A 83 -21.30 -29.24 -18.64
N ASN A 84 -21.64 -28.00 -18.38
CA ASN A 84 -20.89 -27.13 -17.49
C ASN A 84 -21.80 -26.45 -16.48
N GLU A 85 -21.25 -26.18 -15.31
CA GLU A 85 -21.87 -25.34 -14.30
C GLU A 85 -20.88 -24.22 -13.93
N LEU A 86 -21.27 -22.98 -14.22
CA LEU A 86 -20.57 -21.78 -13.77
C LEU A 86 -21.21 -21.30 -12.47
N GLN A 87 -20.43 -21.23 -11.40
CA GLN A 87 -20.86 -20.73 -10.09
C GLN A 87 -20.01 -19.52 -9.71
N VAL A 88 -20.65 -18.48 -9.13
CA VAL A 88 -19.97 -17.26 -8.67
C VAL A 88 -20.52 -16.87 -7.31
N THR A 89 -19.68 -16.93 -6.28
CA THR A 89 -20.01 -16.42 -4.93
C THR A 89 -19.63 -14.95 -4.84
N VAL A 90 -20.52 -14.11 -4.30
CA VAL A 90 -20.29 -12.65 -4.19
C VAL A 90 -20.36 -12.21 -2.74
N GLY A 91 -19.25 -11.67 -2.22
CA GLY A 91 -19.13 -11.06 -0.89
C GLY A 91 -19.27 -9.54 -0.93
N LYS A 92 -19.33 -8.91 0.25
CA LYS A 92 -19.41 -7.44 0.37
C LYS A 92 -18.17 -6.74 -0.15
N GLY A 93 -16.97 -7.24 0.21
CA GLY A 93 -15.71 -6.60 -0.11
C GLY A 93 -15.69 -5.13 0.29
N TRP A 94 -14.87 -4.33 -0.38
CA TRP A 94 -14.83 -2.87 -0.17
C TRP A 94 -16.10 -2.15 -0.65
N TYR A 95 -16.82 -2.73 -1.61
CA TYR A 95 -18.00 -2.11 -2.21
C TYR A 95 -19.14 -1.87 -1.21
N ALA A 96 -19.42 -2.83 -0.34
CA ALA A 96 -20.56 -2.80 0.57
C ALA A 96 -20.18 -2.96 2.06
N SER A 97 -18.90 -2.83 2.40
CA SER A 97 -18.43 -2.84 3.79
C SER A 97 -18.64 -1.49 4.49
N PRO A 98 -18.82 -1.48 5.83
CA PRO A 98 -19.05 -0.27 6.62
C PRO A 98 -17.73 0.45 6.97
N MET A 99 -17.00 0.88 5.95
CA MET A 99 -15.72 1.58 6.07
C MET A 99 -15.89 3.11 6.09
N PRO A 100 -15.09 3.86 6.88
CA PRO A 100 -14.20 3.39 7.94
C PRO A 100 -14.95 2.97 9.22
N GLY A 101 -14.28 2.21 10.09
CA GLY A 101 -14.91 1.69 11.31
C GLY A 101 -15.11 2.72 12.42
N TRP A 102 -14.22 3.69 12.55
CA TRP A 102 -14.19 4.65 13.67
C TRP A 102 -15.20 5.81 13.59
N MET A 103 -15.86 6.01 12.46
CA MET A 103 -16.82 7.11 12.31
C MET A 103 -18.11 6.64 11.64
N GLU A 104 -19.20 7.34 11.98
CA GLU A 104 -20.47 7.19 11.26
C GLU A 104 -20.67 8.41 10.35
N SER A 105 -21.05 8.15 9.11
CA SER A 105 -21.34 9.19 8.11
C SER A 105 -22.49 8.76 7.19
N PRO A 106 -23.18 9.71 6.54
CA PRO A 106 -24.18 9.39 5.52
C PRO A 106 -23.61 8.53 4.39
N ASP A 107 -22.37 8.76 4.01
CA ASP A 107 -21.69 8.04 2.94
C ASP A 107 -21.37 6.58 3.37
N LYS A 108 -20.88 6.35 4.58
CA LYS A 108 -20.72 5.01 5.15
C LYS A 108 -22.04 4.24 5.16
N LEU A 109 -23.14 4.91 5.58
CA LEU A 109 -24.46 4.28 5.59
C LEU A 109 -24.94 3.95 4.16
N ARG A 110 -24.69 4.84 3.20
CA ARG A 110 -24.98 4.60 1.77
C ARG A 110 -24.24 3.37 1.28
N ARG A 111 -22.93 3.23 1.54
CA ARG A 111 -22.13 2.07 1.13
C ARG A 111 -22.59 0.78 1.79
N LYS A 112 -22.81 0.78 3.09
CA LYS A 112 -23.29 -0.39 3.83
C LYS A 112 -24.60 -0.98 3.27
N ASN A 113 -25.42 -0.13 2.65
CA ASN A 113 -26.71 -0.50 2.07
C ASN A 113 -26.64 -0.75 0.54
N ARG A 114 -25.44 -0.77 -0.07
CA ARG A 114 -25.26 -1.12 -1.48
C ARG A 114 -25.65 -2.57 -1.73
N GLU A 115 -26.33 -2.79 -2.83
CA GLU A 115 -26.76 -4.11 -3.26
C GLU A 115 -25.61 -4.82 -4.00
N ARG A 116 -25.39 -6.08 -3.68
CA ARG A 116 -24.40 -6.93 -4.35
C ARG A 116 -24.99 -7.47 -5.64
N ALA A 117 -24.21 -7.45 -6.72
CA ALA A 117 -24.65 -7.93 -8.01
C ALA A 117 -23.50 -8.58 -8.78
N LEU A 118 -23.85 -9.39 -9.76
CA LEU A 118 -22.94 -10.08 -10.68
C LEU A 118 -23.17 -9.61 -12.11
N PHE A 119 -22.09 -9.46 -12.87
CA PHE A 119 -22.09 -9.18 -14.30
C PHE A 119 -21.07 -10.07 -15.00
N ALA A 120 -21.49 -10.87 -15.98
CA ALA A 120 -20.58 -11.76 -16.67
C ALA A 120 -21.03 -12.08 -18.11
N GLU A 121 -20.05 -12.30 -19.00
CA GLU A 121 -20.23 -12.87 -20.34
C GLU A 121 -19.18 -13.96 -20.58
N LEU A 122 -19.64 -15.15 -20.98
CA LEU A 122 -18.78 -16.21 -21.50
C LEU A 122 -18.82 -16.20 -23.02
N HIS A 123 -17.72 -15.83 -23.64
CA HIS A 123 -17.55 -15.78 -25.08
C HIS A 123 -16.95 -17.09 -25.59
N LEU A 124 -17.70 -17.81 -26.43
CA LEU A 124 -17.29 -19.08 -27.02
C LEU A 124 -16.97 -18.89 -28.50
N SER A 125 -15.82 -19.36 -28.94
CA SER A 125 -15.44 -19.48 -30.34
C SER A 125 -15.33 -20.95 -30.69
N CYS A 126 -16.20 -21.45 -31.57
CA CYS A 126 -16.29 -22.87 -31.95
C CYS A 126 -15.34 -23.22 -33.09
N GLN A 127 -15.05 -24.53 -33.25
CA GLN A 127 -14.16 -25.03 -34.31
C GLN A 127 -14.74 -24.85 -35.71
N ASP A 128 -16.05 -24.80 -35.85
CA ASP A 128 -16.77 -24.54 -37.14
C ASP A 128 -16.79 -23.05 -37.50
N GLY A 129 -16.22 -22.18 -36.68
CA GLY A 129 -16.17 -20.73 -36.86
C GLY A 129 -17.37 -19.97 -36.28
N SER A 130 -18.34 -20.65 -35.69
CA SER A 130 -19.46 -20.01 -34.98
C SER A 130 -18.98 -19.35 -33.68
N ARG A 131 -19.74 -18.34 -33.23
CA ARG A 131 -19.52 -17.64 -31.95
C ARG A 131 -20.83 -17.63 -31.18
N GLU A 132 -20.69 -17.85 -29.88
CA GLU A 132 -21.81 -17.80 -28.95
C GLU A 132 -21.38 -16.94 -27.74
N VAL A 133 -22.32 -16.21 -27.15
CA VAL A 133 -22.10 -15.43 -25.91
C VAL A 133 -23.19 -15.81 -24.93
N ILE A 134 -22.79 -16.28 -23.78
CA ILE A 134 -23.66 -16.62 -22.66
C ILE A 134 -23.49 -15.53 -21.62
N SER A 135 -24.53 -14.72 -21.42
CA SER A 135 -24.51 -13.53 -20.57
C SER A 135 -25.28 -13.75 -19.27
N THR A 136 -25.00 -12.92 -18.26
CA THR A 136 -25.89 -12.80 -17.11
C THR A 136 -27.22 -12.17 -17.54
N ASP A 137 -28.30 -12.85 -17.20
CA ASP A 137 -29.67 -12.54 -17.52
C ASP A 137 -30.65 -13.23 -16.57
N PRO A 138 -32.00 -13.04 -16.67
CA PRO A 138 -32.95 -13.70 -15.78
C PRO A 138 -32.98 -15.23 -15.81
N SER A 139 -32.27 -15.89 -16.72
CA SER A 139 -32.16 -17.37 -16.73
C SER A 139 -31.12 -17.92 -15.74
N TRP A 140 -30.34 -17.06 -15.08
CA TRP A 140 -29.46 -17.45 -14.00
C TRP A 140 -30.26 -17.71 -12.72
N GLN A 141 -29.69 -18.55 -11.86
CA GLN A 141 -30.25 -18.87 -10.54
C GLN A 141 -29.30 -18.41 -9.46
N TRP A 142 -29.81 -18.19 -8.27
CA TRP A 142 -29.03 -17.90 -7.09
C TRP A 142 -29.51 -18.72 -5.88
N ALA A 143 -28.63 -18.92 -4.91
CA ALA A 143 -28.91 -19.50 -3.62
C ALA A 143 -28.02 -18.85 -2.54
N GLU A 144 -28.30 -19.14 -1.29
CA GLU A 144 -27.35 -18.87 -0.19
C GLU A 144 -26.13 -19.77 -0.35
N SER A 145 -24.93 -19.25 -0.08
CA SER A 145 -23.68 -20.03 -0.16
C SER A 145 -23.24 -20.56 1.21
N PRO A 146 -22.24 -21.45 1.26
CA PRO A 146 -21.57 -21.83 2.49
C PRO A 146 -20.95 -20.66 3.26
N VAL A 147 -20.62 -19.53 2.60
CA VAL A 147 -20.10 -18.33 3.25
C VAL A 147 -21.26 -17.56 3.89
N ARG A 148 -21.45 -17.79 5.20
CA ARG A 148 -22.59 -17.27 5.97
C ARG A 148 -22.42 -15.81 6.35
N PHE A 149 -21.18 -15.35 6.38
CA PHE A 149 -20.79 -13.96 6.65
C PHE A 149 -19.44 -13.70 5.99
N SER A 150 -19.25 -12.52 5.39
CA SER A 150 -17.95 -12.02 4.99
C SER A 150 -17.95 -10.50 4.95
N GLU A 151 -16.96 -9.91 5.60
CA GLU A 151 -16.77 -8.47 5.71
C GLU A 151 -15.27 -8.16 5.91
N ILE A 152 -14.80 -7.03 5.40
CA ILE A 152 -13.36 -6.70 5.39
C ILE A 152 -12.79 -6.59 6.82
N TYR A 153 -13.49 -5.98 7.77
CA TYR A 153 -13.00 -5.78 9.14
C TYR A 153 -13.34 -6.95 10.07
N ASP A 154 -14.56 -7.45 9.96
CA ASP A 154 -15.08 -8.44 10.91
C ASP A 154 -14.62 -9.86 10.58
N GLY A 155 -14.39 -10.16 9.29
CA GLY A 155 -13.83 -11.44 8.86
C GLY A 155 -14.81 -12.33 8.11
N GLU A 156 -14.73 -13.67 8.29
CA GLU A 156 -15.52 -14.63 7.51
C GLU A 156 -16.01 -15.80 8.35
N ILE A 157 -17.29 -16.18 8.17
CA ILE A 157 -17.90 -17.39 8.73
C ILE A 157 -18.31 -18.30 7.57
N CYS A 158 -17.79 -19.51 7.53
CA CYS A 158 -18.09 -20.49 6.49
C CYS A 158 -18.64 -21.78 7.10
N ASP A 159 -19.80 -22.23 6.62
CA ASP A 159 -20.39 -23.53 6.98
C ASP A 159 -20.08 -24.57 5.92
N GLY A 160 -19.03 -25.36 6.14
CA GLY A 160 -18.64 -26.45 5.24
C GLY A 160 -19.65 -27.60 5.18
N THR A 161 -20.64 -27.65 6.07
CA THR A 161 -21.72 -28.65 6.05
C THR A 161 -22.89 -28.21 5.19
N PHE A 162 -22.96 -26.94 4.83
CA PHE A 162 -24.04 -26.37 4.05
C PHE A 162 -23.84 -26.66 2.56
N SER A 163 -24.94 -27.01 1.90
CA SER A 163 -25.03 -27.10 0.43
C SER A 163 -26.33 -26.46 -0.02
N PRO A 164 -26.30 -25.61 -1.06
CA PRO A 164 -27.51 -25.03 -1.62
C PRO A 164 -28.48 -26.12 -2.10
N GLU A 165 -29.68 -26.20 -1.52
CA GLU A 165 -30.71 -27.15 -1.93
C GLU A 165 -31.79 -26.47 -2.79
N GLU A 166 -32.13 -25.22 -2.48
CA GLU A 166 -33.15 -24.43 -3.16
C GLU A 166 -32.53 -23.31 -3.98
N TRP A 167 -32.66 -23.40 -5.31
CA TRP A 167 -32.22 -22.37 -6.23
C TRP A 167 -33.39 -21.51 -6.67
N GLN A 168 -33.24 -20.21 -6.55
CA GLN A 168 -34.24 -19.21 -6.93
C GLN A 168 -33.78 -18.51 -8.23
N GLN A 169 -34.73 -17.92 -8.95
CA GLN A 169 -34.43 -17.14 -10.15
C GLN A 169 -33.74 -15.84 -9.75
N ALA A 170 -32.65 -15.50 -10.41
CA ALA A 170 -32.02 -14.19 -10.27
C ALA A 170 -32.90 -13.10 -10.91
N GLU A 171 -32.83 -11.90 -10.35
CA GLU A 171 -33.48 -10.73 -10.91
C GLU A 171 -32.43 -9.82 -11.58
N THR A 172 -32.87 -9.03 -12.55
CA THR A 172 -32.02 -8.03 -13.19
C THR A 172 -32.19 -6.68 -12.51
N MET A 173 -31.09 -5.94 -12.42
CA MET A 173 -31.10 -4.57 -11.93
C MET A 173 -30.45 -3.61 -12.94
N GLU A 174 -30.84 -2.35 -12.90
CA GLU A 174 -30.08 -1.29 -13.54
C GLU A 174 -28.76 -1.11 -12.77
N GLY A 175 -27.65 -1.19 -13.46
CA GLY A 175 -26.33 -1.06 -12.86
C GLY A 175 -25.36 -0.30 -13.77
N PRO A 176 -24.24 0.16 -13.25
CA PRO A 176 -23.34 1.10 -13.90
C PRO A 176 -22.44 0.42 -14.97
N THR A 177 -23.02 0.00 -16.08
CA THR A 177 -22.27 -0.64 -17.17
C THR A 177 -21.32 0.32 -17.88
N GLU A 178 -21.60 1.63 -17.85
CA GLU A 178 -20.76 2.69 -18.40
C GLU A 178 -19.47 2.92 -17.59
N LEU A 179 -19.43 2.46 -16.34
CA LEU A 179 -18.26 2.56 -15.46
C LEU A 179 -17.30 1.36 -15.60
N LEU A 180 -17.66 0.36 -16.40
CA LEU A 180 -16.84 -0.84 -16.58
C LEU A 180 -15.56 -0.55 -17.36
N ILE A 181 -14.43 -0.88 -16.75
CA ILE A 181 -13.10 -0.78 -17.34
C ILE A 181 -12.38 -2.12 -17.23
N PRO A 182 -11.47 -2.46 -18.17
CA PRO A 182 -10.64 -3.65 -18.01
C PRO A 182 -9.71 -3.49 -16.78
N GLN A 183 -9.26 -4.62 -16.24
CA GLN A 183 -8.26 -4.67 -15.16
C GLN A 183 -7.04 -3.82 -15.50
N GLU A 184 -6.67 -2.87 -14.64
CA GLU A 184 -5.57 -1.93 -14.84
C GLU A 184 -4.37 -2.18 -13.92
N GLY A 185 -4.62 -2.38 -12.61
CA GLY A 185 -3.58 -2.66 -11.61
C GLY A 185 -3.11 -4.12 -11.63
N GLU A 186 -2.11 -4.44 -10.84
CA GLU A 186 -1.70 -5.81 -10.56
C GLU A 186 -2.82 -6.54 -9.83
N GLU A 187 -3.01 -7.80 -10.19
CA GLU A 187 -3.96 -8.66 -9.50
C GLU A 187 -3.48 -8.98 -8.09
N ILE A 188 -4.40 -9.01 -7.14
CA ILE A 188 -4.11 -9.51 -5.80
C ILE A 188 -3.96 -11.02 -5.88
N ARG A 189 -2.85 -11.56 -5.38
CA ARG A 189 -2.55 -12.99 -5.41
C ARG A 189 -2.03 -13.53 -4.08
N GLU A 190 -2.15 -14.84 -3.90
CA GLU A 190 -1.40 -15.54 -2.86
C GLU A 190 0.07 -15.55 -3.28
N THR A 191 0.95 -15.06 -2.42
CA THR A 191 2.38 -14.90 -2.75
C THR A 191 3.27 -15.81 -1.92
N GLU A 192 3.27 -15.71 -0.60
CA GLU A 192 4.02 -16.60 0.28
C GLU A 192 3.12 -17.46 1.14
N ARG A 193 3.67 -18.59 1.56
CA ARG A 193 3.05 -19.53 2.48
C ARG A 193 3.98 -19.77 3.66
N ILE A 194 3.63 -19.20 4.81
CA ILE A 194 4.43 -19.22 6.04
C ILE A 194 3.82 -20.22 7.01
N ARG A 195 4.53 -21.31 7.26
CA ARG A 195 4.10 -22.31 8.25
C ARG A 195 4.19 -21.75 9.66
N ALA A 196 3.27 -22.16 10.52
CA ALA A 196 3.35 -21.81 11.92
C ALA A 196 4.71 -22.19 12.51
N LYS A 197 5.34 -21.23 13.17
CA LYS A 197 6.61 -21.39 13.87
C LYS A 197 6.39 -22.16 15.17
N GLU A 198 5.35 -21.81 15.89
CA GLU A 198 5.05 -22.35 17.21
C GLU A 198 3.53 -22.32 17.49
N VAL A 199 3.08 -23.27 18.30
CA VAL A 199 1.77 -23.26 18.99
C VAL A 199 2.07 -23.36 20.48
N PHE A 200 1.57 -22.44 21.26
CA PHE A 200 1.87 -22.36 22.68
C PHE A 200 0.67 -21.89 23.51
N THR A 201 0.74 -22.11 24.82
CA THR A 201 -0.25 -21.59 25.77
C THR A 201 0.31 -20.36 26.45
N THR A 202 -0.43 -19.25 26.42
CA THR A 202 -0.05 -17.99 27.08
C THR A 202 -0.20 -18.10 28.60
N PRO A 203 0.39 -17.17 29.38
CA PRO A 203 0.17 -17.09 30.83
C PRO A 203 -1.31 -16.96 31.24
N ALA A 204 -2.15 -16.36 30.39
CA ALA A 204 -3.60 -16.29 30.59
C ALA A 204 -4.35 -17.59 30.23
N GLY A 205 -3.66 -18.64 29.78
CA GLY A 205 -4.24 -19.94 29.41
C GLY A 205 -4.83 -19.98 27.99
N GLU A 206 -4.49 -19.02 27.11
CA GLU A 206 -4.95 -18.96 25.73
C GLU A 206 -4.06 -19.84 24.84
N THR A 207 -4.63 -20.52 23.86
CA THR A 207 -3.86 -21.22 22.83
C THR A 207 -3.60 -20.29 21.67
N VAL A 208 -2.32 -20.01 21.40
CA VAL A 208 -1.86 -19.05 20.38
C VAL A 208 -0.93 -19.74 19.39
N VAL A 209 -1.05 -19.35 18.12
CA VAL A 209 -0.15 -19.75 17.04
C VAL A 209 0.68 -18.53 16.63
N ASP A 210 2.02 -18.63 16.64
CA ASP A 210 2.96 -17.63 16.10
C ASP A 210 3.43 -18.07 14.70
N PHE A 211 3.27 -17.20 13.71
CA PHE A 211 3.83 -17.42 12.37
C PHE A 211 5.24 -16.86 12.22
N GLY A 212 5.71 -16.05 13.17
CA GLY A 212 7.04 -15.46 13.20
C GLY A 212 7.23 -14.27 12.26
N GLN A 213 6.24 -13.95 11.44
CA GLN A 213 6.22 -12.82 10.50
C GLN A 213 4.80 -12.22 10.50
N GLU A 214 4.73 -10.89 10.56
CA GLU A 214 3.52 -10.13 10.28
C GLU A 214 3.19 -10.23 8.79
N VAL A 215 1.93 -10.50 8.46
CA VAL A 215 1.47 -10.67 7.07
C VAL A 215 0.07 -10.10 6.86
N THR A 216 -0.20 -9.67 5.65
CA THR A 216 -1.55 -9.46 5.14
C THR A 216 -2.02 -10.70 4.40
N GLY A 217 -3.19 -11.23 4.77
CA GLY A 217 -3.73 -12.42 4.14
C GLY A 217 -4.70 -13.17 5.03
N TYR A 218 -4.58 -14.47 5.08
CA TYR A 218 -5.45 -15.34 5.90
C TYR A 218 -4.72 -16.61 6.33
N VAL A 219 -5.31 -17.31 7.32
CA VAL A 219 -4.78 -18.60 7.77
C VAL A 219 -5.48 -19.74 7.04
N GLU A 220 -4.70 -20.61 6.41
CA GLU A 220 -5.14 -21.92 5.94
C GLU A 220 -4.99 -22.93 7.05
N VAL A 221 -6.08 -23.64 7.37
CA VAL A 221 -6.13 -24.67 8.40
C VAL A 221 -6.39 -26.03 7.78
N SER A 222 -5.53 -27.01 8.09
CA SER A 222 -5.65 -28.41 7.65
C SER A 222 -5.83 -29.35 8.83
N LEU A 223 -6.92 -30.10 8.87
CA LEU A 223 -7.24 -30.99 9.98
C LEU A 223 -8.14 -32.14 9.56
N THR A 224 -8.37 -33.06 10.49
CA THR A 224 -9.45 -34.05 10.42
C THR A 224 -10.46 -33.76 11.53
N ALA A 225 -11.75 -33.63 11.17
CA ALA A 225 -12.80 -33.25 12.11
C ALA A 225 -14.07 -34.03 11.87
N GLY A 226 -14.96 -34.05 12.88
CA GLY A 226 -16.33 -34.49 12.77
C GLY A 226 -17.23 -33.45 12.10
N LYS A 227 -18.40 -33.88 11.57
CA LYS A 227 -19.38 -32.97 11.00
C LYS A 227 -19.95 -32.04 12.09
N GLY A 228 -19.89 -30.73 11.86
CA GLY A 228 -20.44 -29.72 12.79
C GLY A 228 -19.46 -29.26 13.87
N GLU A 229 -18.26 -29.85 13.97
CA GLU A 229 -17.20 -29.31 14.81
C GLU A 229 -16.74 -27.95 14.27
N ARG A 230 -16.21 -27.09 15.16
CA ARG A 230 -15.87 -25.71 14.83
C ARG A 230 -14.38 -25.44 14.92
N ILE A 231 -13.91 -24.61 14.01
CA ILE A 231 -12.64 -23.90 14.14
C ILE A 231 -13.01 -22.42 14.23
N ARG A 232 -12.47 -21.74 15.23
CA ARG A 232 -12.70 -20.30 15.40
C ARG A 232 -11.49 -19.65 16.02
N PHE A 233 -11.03 -18.56 15.42
CA PHE A 233 -9.84 -17.86 15.89
C PHE A 233 -9.88 -16.36 15.59
N LEU A 234 -9.19 -15.60 16.43
CA LEU A 234 -8.95 -14.17 16.28
C LEU A 234 -7.53 -13.93 15.77
N HIS A 235 -7.36 -12.85 15.03
CA HIS A 235 -6.05 -12.40 14.55
C HIS A 235 -5.47 -11.30 15.44
N GLY A 236 -4.14 -11.21 15.55
CA GLY A 236 -3.41 -10.20 16.31
C GLY A 236 -2.00 -10.01 15.79
N GLU A 237 -1.46 -8.80 15.97
CA GLU A 237 -0.11 -8.42 15.51
C GLU A 237 0.97 -8.75 16.56
N VAL A 238 0.65 -8.61 17.83
CA VAL A 238 1.61 -8.65 18.96
C VAL A 238 1.04 -9.39 20.15
N LEU A 239 1.93 -9.69 21.10
CA LEU A 239 1.55 -10.12 22.45
C LEU A 239 1.73 -8.93 23.41
N ASP A 240 0.97 -8.92 24.51
CA ASP A 240 1.12 -7.93 25.58
C ASP A 240 2.43 -8.14 26.36
N ALA A 241 2.68 -7.26 27.34
CA ALA A 241 3.90 -7.29 28.15
C ALA A 241 4.03 -8.59 28.98
N GLU A 242 2.93 -9.24 29.31
CA GLU A 242 2.87 -10.53 30.02
C GLU A 242 3.00 -11.73 29.08
N GLY A 243 2.99 -11.50 27.76
CA GLY A 243 3.05 -12.55 26.72
C GLY A 243 1.69 -13.16 26.36
N ASN A 244 0.59 -12.47 26.67
CA ASN A 244 -0.76 -12.89 26.27
C ASN A 244 -1.12 -12.32 24.89
N PHE A 245 -2.14 -12.91 24.27
CA PHE A 245 -2.65 -12.43 23.00
C PHE A 245 -3.25 -11.03 23.12
N TYR A 246 -2.90 -10.13 22.17
CA TYR A 246 -3.38 -8.75 22.17
C TYR A 246 -3.88 -8.35 20.78
N ASN A 247 -5.09 -7.78 20.71
CA ASN A 247 -5.68 -7.21 19.50
C ASN A 247 -6.61 -6.01 19.79
N ALA A 248 -6.49 -5.36 20.94
CA ALA A 248 -7.30 -4.19 21.26
C ALA A 248 -7.02 -3.02 20.29
N ASN A 249 -5.81 -2.94 19.71
CA ASN A 249 -5.45 -1.99 18.68
C ASN A 249 -6.17 -2.19 17.34
N TYR A 250 -6.89 -3.31 17.15
CA TYR A 250 -7.80 -3.51 16.00
C TYR A 250 -9.07 -2.67 16.11
N ARG A 251 -9.33 -2.07 17.28
CA ARG A 251 -10.47 -1.20 17.58
C ARG A 251 -11.79 -1.93 17.38
N SER A 252 -12.62 -1.50 16.41
CA SER A 252 -13.91 -2.14 16.15
C SER A 252 -13.83 -3.36 15.22
N ALA A 253 -12.69 -3.60 14.55
CA ALA A 253 -12.52 -4.77 13.69
C ALA A 253 -12.43 -6.06 14.52
N LYS A 254 -13.35 -6.99 14.32
CA LYS A 254 -13.33 -8.28 15.06
C LYS A 254 -12.19 -9.18 14.61
N ALA A 255 -11.82 -9.10 13.34
CA ALA A 255 -10.77 -9.89 12.72
C ALA A 255 -10.88 -11.39 13.05
N GLU A 256 -12.10 -11.92 12.93
CA GLU A 256 -12.45 -13.28 13.32
C GLU A 256 -12.65 -14.17 12.10
N ALA A 257 -12.17 -15.42 12.17
CA ALA A 257 -12.44 -16.44 11.19
C ALA A 257 -13.10 -17.66 11.85
N GLU A 258 -14.22 -18.12 11.27
CA GLU A 258 -14.96 -19.28 11.76
C GLU A 258 -15.24 -20.26 10.62
N TYR A 259 -15.03 -21.55 10.90
CA TYR A 259 -15.39 -22.63 9.99
C TYR A 259 -16.11 -23.76 10.71
N ILE A 260 -17.29 -24.14 10.21
CA ILE A 260 -18.03 -25.31 10.64
C ILE A 260 -17.59 -26.48 9.75
N CYS A 261 -16.96 -27.48 10.37
CA CYS A 261 -16.27 -28.57 9.67
C CYS A 261 -17.22 -29.57 9.01
N ARG A 262 -16.83 -30.05 7.84
CA ARG A 262 -17.34 -31.31 7.28
C ARG A 262 -16.77 -32.50 8.04
N SER A 263 -17.31 -33.71 7.81
CA SER A 263 -16.69 -34.93 8.30
C SER A 263 -15.44 -35.30 7.51
N GLY A 264 -14.35 -35.69 8.20
CA GLY A 264 -13.12 -36.21 7.62
C GLY A 264 -12.00 -35.19 7.46
N LYS A 265 -10.99 -35.55 6.65
CA LYS A 265 -9.83 -34.70 6.36
C LYS A 265 -10.24 -33.55 5.47
N GLN A 266 -9.84 -32.35 5.83
CA GLN A 266 -10.19 -31.14 5.12
C GLN A 266 -9.15 -30.04 5.28
N THR A 267 -9.14 -29.13 4.34
CA THR A 267 -8.39 -27.87 4.38
C THR A 267 -9.37 -26.73 4.09
N TRP A 268 -9.27 -25.67 4.86
CA TRP A 268 -10.10 -24.47 4.70
C TRP A 268 -9.29 -23.21 4.94
N ARG A 269 -9.66 -22.14 4.28
CA ARG A 269 -9.25 -20.77 4.50
C ARG A 269 -10.39 -19.81 4.13
N PRO A 270 -10.42 -18.59 4.69
CA PRO A 270 -11.29 -17.52 4.18
C PRO A 270 -11.05 -17.24 2.70
N SER A 271 -12.06 -16.71 2.01
CA SER A 271 -12.00 -16.51 0.55
C SER A 271 -12.36 -15.08 0.09
N LEU A 272 -13.20 -14.37 0.86
CA LEU A 272 -13.77 -13.08 0.47
C LEU A 272 -13.41 -11.94 1.43
N THR A 273 -12.37 -12.13 2.25
CA THR A 273 -11.79 -11.16 3.19
C THR A 273 -10.31 -11.40 3.37
N PHE A 274 -9.64 -10.54 4.12
CA PHE A 274 -8.24 -10.67 4.53
C PHE A 274 -8.01 -10.05 5.91
N PHE A 275 -6.87 -10.36 6.51
CA PHE A 275 -6.45 -9.90 7.83
C PHE A 275 -4.99 -9.46 7.79
N GLY A 276 -4.60 -8.50 8.66
CA GLY A 276 -3.20 -8.25 9.00
C GLY A 276 -2.91 -8.96 10.33
N PHE A 277 -1.86 -9.78 10.43
CA PHE A 277 -1.59 -10.55 11.65
C PHE A 277 -0.21 -11.21 11.65
N ARG A 278 0.32 -11.44 12.83
CA ARG A 278 1.41 -12.37 13.09
C ARG A 278 0.93 -13.57 13.93
N TYR A 279 -0.04 -13.35 14.79
CA TYR A 279 -0.57 -14.35 15.73
C TYR A 279 -2.04 -14.63 15.45
N ILE A 280 -2.47 -15.85 15.76
CA ILE A 280 -3.89 -16.14 15.95
C ILE A 280 -4.12 -16.75 17.34
N LYS A 281 -5.25 -16.38 17.97
CA LYS A 281 -5.75 -17.00 19.18
C LYS A 281 -6.88 -17.97 18.84
N LEU A 282 -6.71 -19.24 19.15
CA LEU A 282 -7.75 -20.25 18.96
C LEU A 282 -8.83 -20.09 20.03
N LEU A 283 -10.08 -19.93 19.59
CA LEU A 283 -11.25 -19.90 20.45
C LEU A 283 -11.94 -21.28 20.50
N ASP A 284 -12.07 -21.91 19.33
CA ASP A 284 -12.60 -23.26 19.16
C ASP A 284 -11.69 -24.06 18.23
N TYR A 285 -11.29 -25.25 18.62
CA TYR A 285 -10.53 -26.18 17.77
C TYR A 285 -10.83 -27.64 18.20
N PRO A 286 -11.18 -28.55 17.27
CA PRO A 286 -11.76 -29.85 17.62
C PRO A 286 -10.78 -30.90 18.17
N SER A 287 -9.47 -30.62 18.11
CA SER A 287 -8.42 -31.56 18.57
C SER A 287 -7.24 -30.78 19.17
N GLU A 288 -6.20 -31.48 19.64
CA GLU A 288 -4.95 -30.83 20.03
C GLU A 288 -4.33 -30.14 18.80
N PRO A 289 -4.08 -28.81 18.79
CA PRO A 289 -3.55 -28.12 17.63
C PRO A 289 -2.03 -28.33 17.52
N GLY A 290 -1.56 -28.78 16.35
CA GLY A 290 -0.15 -28.84 16.00
C GLY A 290 0.21 -27.72 15.00
N LYS A 291 1.46 -27.27 15.00
CA LYS A 291 1.92 -26.22 14.06
C LYS A 291 1.76 -26.60 12.59
N GLU A 292 1.75 -27.89 12.26
CA GLU A 292 1.52 -28.42 10.92
C GLU A 292 0.10 -28.20 10.41
N ASN A 293 -0.83 -27.87 11.30
CA ASN A 293 -2.21 -27.61 10.94
C ASN A 293 -2.41 -26.20 10.34
N PHE A 294 -1.47 -25.27 10.58
CA PHE A 294 -1.67 -23.85 10.27
C PHE A 294 -0.60 -23.32 9.30
N CYS A 295 -1.06 -22.59 8.30
CA CYS A 295 -0.21 -21.89 7.35
C CYS A 295 -0.79 -20.48 7.11
N ALA A 296 -0.02 -19.44 7.42
CA ALA A 296 -0.35 -18.10 6.99
C ALA A 296 -0.08 -17.99 5.48
N VAL A 297 -1.06 -17.51 4.73
CA VAL A 297 -1.00 -17.27 3.29
C VAL A 297 -0.99 -15.79 3.08
N SER A 298 0.14 -15.24 2.64
CA SER A 298 0.28 -13.83 2.33
C SER A 298 -0.44 -13.50 1.03
N VAL A 299 -1.21 -12.41 1.05
CA VAL A 299 -1.97 -11.88 -0.10
C VAL A 299 -1.56 -10.43 -0.32
N CYS A 300 -1.21 -10.07 -1.53
CA CYS A 300 -0.88 -8.69 -1.92
C CYS A 300 -1.08 -8.51 -3.42
N SER A 301 -1.05 -7.26 -3.90
CA SER A 301 -0.87 -7.00 -5.33
C SER A 301 0.43 -7.63 -5.80
N ASP A 302 0.39 -8.41 -6.89
CA ASP A 302 1.54 -9.20 -7.40
C ASP A 302 2.54 -8.30 -8.13
N ILE A 303 3.15 -7.39 -7.36
CA ILE A 303 4.12 -6.41 -7.86
C ILE A 303 5.51 -7.03 -7.84
N ARG A 304 6.21 -6.96 -8.97
CA ARG A 304 7.56 -7.52 -9.11
C ARG A 304 8.57 -6.73 -8.28
N GLN A 305 9.32 -7.43 -7.41
CA GLN A 305 10.43 -6.83 -6.66
C GLN A 305 11.58 -6.46 -7.61
N THR A 306 12.07 -5.23 -7.53
CA THR A 306 13.15 -4.68 -8.36
C THR A 306 14.37 -4.28 -7.55
N GLY A 307 14.19 -3.92 -6.28
CA GLY A 307 15.25 -3.51 -5.38
C GLY A 307 15.77 -4.63 -4.51
N GLN A 308 17.08 -4.58 -4.19
CA GLN A 308 17.73 -5.42 -3.21
C GLN A 308 18.77 -4.61 -2.44
N ILE A 309 18.76 -4.74 -1.12
CA ILE A 309 19.75 -4.13 -0.23
C ILE A 309 20.29 -5.21 0.69
N ARG A 310 21.62 -5.27 0.82
CA ARG A 310 22.33 -6.15 1.76
C ARG A 310 23.45 -5.36 2.43
N THR A 311 23.63 -5.56 3.72
CA THR A 311 24.64 -4.85 4.50
C THR A 311 25.41 -5.78 5.41
N GLY A 312 26.53 -5.30 5.96
CA GLY A 312 27.29 -5.98 6.99
C GLY A 312 26.61 -6.03 8.36
N ARG A 313 25.43 -5.43 8.52
CA ARG A 313 24.71 -5.25 9.78
C ARG A 313 23.43 -6.06 9.81
N PRO A 314 23.34 -7.12 10.60
CA PRO A 314 22.12 -7.96 10.68
C PRO A 314 20.85 -7.18 11.04
N GLU A 315 20.96 -6.20 11.96
CA GLU A 315 19.85 -5.36 12.40
C GLU A 315 19.35 -4.43 11.30
N ILE A 316 20.24 -3.91 10.45
CA ILE A 316 19.84 -3.14 9.26
C ILE A 316 19.19 -4.06 8.22
N ASN A 317 19.71 -5.27 8.02
CA ASN A 317 19.06 -6.24 7.12
C ASN A 317 17.66 -6.62 7.62
N GLN A 318 17.43 -6.68 8.94
CA GLN A 318 16.09 -6.88 9.50
C GLN A 318 15.20 -5.65 9.25
N LEU A 319 15.71 -4.44 9.44
CA LEU A 319 14.98 -3.21 9.11
C LEU A 319 14.57 -3.18 7.62
N ILE A 320 15.48 -3.53 6.72
CA ILE A 320 15.20 -3.64 5.29
C ILE A 320 14.09 -4.67 5.03
N SER A 321 14.19 -5.84 5.65
CA SER A 321 13.12 -6.86 5.56
C SER A 321 11.78 -6.31 6.03
N ASN A 322 11.76 -5.58 7.15
CA ASN A 322 10.53 -4.97 7.68
C ASN A 322 9.93 -3.94 6.71
N ILE A 323 10.77 -3.17 6.01
CA ILE A 323 10.33 -2.19 5.00
C ILE A 323 9.69 -2.89 3.81
N PHE A 324 10.31 -3.96 3.30
CA PHE A 324 9.78 -4.73 2.18
C PHE A 324 8.45 -5.42 2.54
N TRP A 325 8.37 -6.02 3.73
CA TRP A 325 7.13 -6.63 4.22
C TRP A 325 6.04 -5.60 4.45
N GLY A 326 6.35 -4.45 5.11
CA GLY A 326 5.39 -3.38 5.32
C GLY A 326 4.81 -2.84 4.01
N GLN A 327 5.64 -2.65 2.97
CA GLN A 327 5.15 -2.27 1.64
C GLN A 327 4.25 -3.35 1.03
N LYS A 328 4.69 -4.60 1.03
CA LYS A 328 3.96 -5.73 0.46
C LYS A 328 2.60 -5.92 1.13
N ASP A 329 2.57 -5.88 2.45
CA ASP A 329 1.36 -6.08 3.25
C ASP A 329 0.32 -4.98 3.08
N ASN A 330 0.76 -3.77 2.76
CA ASN A 330 -0.11 -2.60 2.61
C ASN A 330 -0.44 -2.27 1.14
N PHE A 331 0.27 -2.85 0.16
CA PHE A 331 -0.03 -2.66 -1.25
C PHE A 331 -0.99 -3.75 -1.73
N LEU A 332 -2.26 -3.59 -1.35
CA LEU A 332 -3.36 -4.49 -1.67
C LEU A 332 -4.41 -3.75 -2.51
N ASP A 333 -4.18 -3.66 -3.81
CA ASP A 333 -4.94 -2.92 -4.83
C ASP A 333 -4.90 -1.39 -4.70
N VAL A 334 -4.75 -0.88 -3.47
CA VAL A 334 -4.44 0.52 -3.13
C VAL A 334 -3.34 0.55 -2.07
N PRO A 335 -2.58 1.66 -1.93
CA PRO A 335 -1.57 1.80 -0.88
C PRO A 335 -2.26 2.10 0.47
N THR A 336 -2.74 1.05 1.17
CA THR A 336 -3.41 1.22 2.47
C THR A 336 -2.43 1.57 3.57
N ASP A 337 -2.87 2.34 4.56
CA ASP A 337 -2.07 2.75 5.73
C ASP A 337 -1.69 1.57 6.62
N CYS A 338 -2.60 0.64 6.80
CA CYS A 338 -2.45 -0.53 7.65
C CYS A 338 -3.33 -1.69 7.15
N PRO A 339 -3.05 -2.98 7.52
CA PRO A 339 -3.82 -4.11 7.02
C PRO A 339 -4.79 -4.71 8.04
N GLN A 340 -4.79 -4.30 9.34
CA GLN A 340 -5.36 -5.11 10.42
C GLN A 340 -6.58 -4.52 11.11
N ARG A 341 -6.59 -3.19 11.37
CA ARG A 341 -7.63 -2.51 12.15
C ARG A 341 -8.80 -2.03 11.29
N ASP A 342 -9.78 -1.37 11.89
CA ASP A 342 -10.99 -0.85 11.24
C ASP A 342 -10.73 0.43 10.39
N GLU A 343 -9.59 0.47 9.74
CA GLU A 343 -9.09 1.53 8.87
C GLU A 343 -8.80 1.00 7.45
N ARG A 344 -7.60 0.55 7.13
CA ARG A 344 -7.22 -0.08 5.86
C ARG A 344 -7.63 0.76 4.65
N LEU A 345 -7.24 2.05 4.67
CA LEU A 345 -7.61 3.03 3.65
C LEU A 345 -6.37 3.51 2.89
N GLY A 346 -6.57 3.93 1.65
CA GLY A 346 -5.52 4.49 0.80
C GLY A 346 -5.17 5.94 1.19
N TRP A 347 -4.57 6.13 2.37
CA TRP A 347 -4.16 7.43 2.86
C TRP A 347 -3.15 8.10 1.92
N THR A 348 -3.52 9.30 1.47
CA THR A 348 -2.73 10.05 0.47
C THR A 348 -1.41 10.56 1.06
N GLY A 349 -1.38 10.89 2.35
CA GLY A 349 -0.17 11.30 3.06
C GLY A 349 0.88 10.18 3.09
N ASP A 350 0.47 8.99 3.51
CA ASP A 350 1.32 7.79 3.56
C ASP A 350 1.86 7.42 2.20
N ALA A 351 0.99 7.41 1.18
CA ALA A 351 1.37 7.10 -0.18
C ALA A 351 2.44 8.06 -0.71
N GLN A 352 2.28 9.38 -0.51
CA GLN A 352 3.23 10.36 -1.05
C GLN A 352 4.59 10.34 -0.34
N VAL A 353 4.65 10.10 0.98
CA VAL A 353 5.94 10.05 1.69
C VAL A 353 6.74 8.79 1.38
N PHE A 354 6.08 7.75 0.87
CA PHE A 354 6.70 6.45 0.61
C PHE A 354 6.85 6.11 -0.88
N VAL A 355 6.20 6.83 -1.80
CA VAL A 355 6.18 6.50 -3.25
C VAL A 355 7.59 6.33 -3.84
N LYS A 356 8.57 7.10 -3.36
CA LYS A 356 9.96 7.03 -3.79
C LYS A 356 10.61 5.70 -3.39
N THR A 357 10.56 5.36 -2.12
CA THR A 357 11.00 4.05 -1.60
C THR A 357 10.27 2.90 -2.29
N ALA A 358 8.94 3.01 -2.44
CA ALA A 358 8.16 2.00 -3.13
C ALA A 358 8.67 1.74 -4.55
N SER A 359 9.04 2.79 -5.28
CA SER A 359 9.51 2.73 -6.66
C SER A 359 10.92 2.12 -6.81
N TYR A 360 11.74 2.18 -5.75
CA TYR A 360 13.03 1.47 -5.71
C TYR A 360 12.88 -0.01 -5.35
N ASN A 361 11.96 -0.31 -4.40
CA ASN A 361 11.78 -1.66 -3.90
C ASN A 361 11.09 -2.58 -4.91
N TYR A 362 10.04 -2.07 -5.58
CA TYR A 362 9.18 -2.83 -6.48
C TYR A 362 8.84 -2.03 -7.74
N ASP A 363 8.40 -2.71 -8.80
CA ASP A 363 7.92 -2.10 -10.05
C ASP A 363 6.48 -1.60 -9.87
N VAL A 364 6.32 -0.46 -9.21
CA VAL A 364 5.01 0.07 -8.78
C VAL A 364 4.34 1.00 -9.81
N GLU A 365 4.89 1.13 -11.03
CA GLU A 365 4.33 2.06 -12.01
C GLU A 365 2.85 1.81 -12.29
N ARG A 366 2.50 0.57 -12.62
CA ARG A 366 1.14 0.17 -12.96
C ARG A 366 0.19 0.32 -11.76
N PHE A 367 0.67 -0.04 -10.57
CA PHE A 367 -0.06 0.10 -9.30
C PHE A 367 -0.42 1.56 -9.00
N PHE A 368 0.58 2.46 -9.04
CA PHE A 368 0.31 3.88 -8.81
C PHE A 368 -0.48 4.53 -9.95
N ARG A 369 -0.28 4.16 -11.21
CA ARG A 369 -1.09 4.69 -12.32
C ARG A 369 -2.57 4.35 -12.15
N LYS A 370 -2.90 3.12 -11.71
CA LYS A 370 -4.28 2.72 -11.38
C LYS A 370 -4.82 3.59 -10.24
N TRP A 371 -4.10 3.71 -9.14
CA TRP A 371 -4.52 4.49 -7.97
C TRP A 371 -4.65 5.99 -8.27
N LEU A 372 -3.75 6.55 -9.06
CA LEU A 372 -3.81 7.95 -9.51
C LEU A 372 -5.01 8.24 -10.42
N ARG A 373 -5.48 7.25 -11.18
CA ARG A 373 -6.74 7.37 -11.94
C ARG A 373 -7.96 7.41 -11.01
N ASP A 374 -7.93 6.66 -9.93
CA ASP A 374 -8.95 6.73 -8.87
C ASP A 374 -8.89 8.10 -8.16
N LEU A 375 -7.70 8.59 -7.80
CA LEU A 375 -7.51 9.92 -7.22
C LEU A 375 -8.09 11.02 -8.12
N LYS A 376 -7.77 10.98 -9.41
CA LYS A 376 -8.31 11.94 -10.39
C LYS A 376 -9.82 11.84 -10.55
N ALA A 377 -10.39 10.65 -10.46
CA ALA A 377 -11.82 10.43 -10.57
C ALA A 377 -12.59 10.94 -9.34
N ASP A 378 -12.00 10.77 -8.15
CA ASP A 378 -12.55 11.23 -6.86
C ASP A 378 -12.22 12.71 -6.56
N GLN A 379 -11.33 13.35 -7.33
CA GLN A 379 -10.98 14.74 -7.11
C GLN A 379 -12.22 15.63 -7.18
N ARG A 380 -12.45 16.41 -6.13
CA ARG A 380 -13.68 17.15 -5.95
C ARG A 380 -13.83 18.30 -6.96
N PRO A 381 -15.04 18.80 -7.22
CA PRO A 381 -15.28 19.86 -8.22
C PRO A 381 -14.51 21.17 -7.98
N ASP A 382 -14.14 21.45 -6.73
CA ASP A 382 -13.32 22.61 -6.38
C ASP A 382 -11.80 22.38 -6.58
N GLY A 383 -11.41 21.19 -7.01
CA GLY A 383 -10.02 20.77 -7.22
C GLY A 383 -9.37 20.15 -5.99
N SER A 384 -10.05 20.09 -4.85
CA SER A 384 -9.49 19.47 -3.66
C SER A 384 -9.39 17.95 -3.78
N VAL A 385 -8.42 17.38 -3.07
CA VAL A 385 -8.13 15.93 -3.04
C VAL A 385 -8.52 15.39 -1.66
N GLY A 386 -9.15 14.23 -1.63
CA GLY A 386 -9.53 13.54 -0.41
C GLY A 386 -8.32 13.12 0.43
N GLN A 387 -8.54 12.86 1.70
CA GLN A 387 -7.51 12.36 2.63
C GLN A 387 -7.12 10.92 2.31
N VAL A 388 -8.07 10.16 1.76
CA VAL A 388 -7.91 8.76 1.32
C VAL A 388 -8.43 8.60 -0.10
N ILE A 389 -7.87 7.67 -0.86
CA ILE A 389 -8.32 7.29 -2.20
C ILE A 389 -8.43 5.76 -2.28
N PRO A 390 -9.60 5.23 -2.65
CA PRO A 390 -10.89 5.90 -2.95
C PRO A 390 -11.41 6.78 -1.81
N ASP A 391 -12.11 7.89 -2.15
CA ASP A 391 -12.54 8.89 -1.15
C ASP A 391 -13.70 8.37 -0.29
N TYR A 392 -13.34 7.69 0.79
CA TYR A 392 -14.26 7.19 1.82
C TYR A 392 -14.44 8.17 2.99
N LEU A 393 -13.84 9.36 2.88
CA LEU A 393 -13.94 10.46 3.84
C LEU A 393 -14.35 11.78 3.15
N PRO A 394 -15.44 11.79 2.33
CA PRO A 394 -15.76 12.96 1.49
C PRO A 394 -16.10 14.21 2.28
N GLU A 395 -16.44 14.09 3.56
CA GLU A 395 -16.76 15.20 4.45
C GLU A 395 -15.53 15.83 5.09
N GLU A 396 -14.38 15.12 5.08
CA GLU A 396 -13.12 15.61 5.61
C GLU A 396 -12.52 16.68 4.71
N LYS A 397 -11.94 17.70 5.34
CA LYS A 397 -11.26 18.77 4.63
C LYS A 397 -9.91 18.32 4.13
N PRO A 398 -9.47 18.77 2.95
CA PRO A 398 -8.15 18.45 2.43
C PRO A 398 -7.05 19.04 3.33
N SER A 399 -5.92 18.33 3.39
CA SER A 399 -4.76 18.71 4.18
C SER A 399 -3.52 18.83 3.30
N ALA A 400 -2.65 19.77 3.61
CA ALA A 400 -1.30 19.84 3.07
C ALA A 400 -0.53 18.54 3.37
N ALA A 401 0.40 18.20 2.52
CA ALA A 401 1.13 16.94 2.43
C ALA A 401 0.26 15.75 1.97
N TRP A 402 -0.99 15.64 2.42
CA TRP A 402 -1.91 14.57 1.99
C TRP A 402 -2.41 14.79 0.56
N GLY A 403 -3.14 15.88 0.30
CA GLY A 403 -3.63 16.19 -1.04
C GLY A 403 -2.53 16.44 -2.08
N ASP A 404 -1.32 16.77 -1.63
CA ASP A 404 -0.15 16.94 -2.48
C ASP A 404 0.29 15.64 -3.18
N ALA A 405 -0.25 14.48 -2.76
CA ALA A 405 -0.10 13.22 -3.48
C ALA A 405 -0.52 13.32 -4.97
N ALA A 406 -1.51 14.17 -5.28
CA ALA A 406 -1.94 14.45 -6.65
C ALA A 406 -0.82 15.01 -7.55
N VAL A 407 0.22 15.59 -6.96
CA VAL A 407 1.34 16.20 -7.67
C VAL A 407 2.64 15.42 -7.46
N ILE A 408 2.91 15.02 -6.21
CA ILE A 408 4.16 14.34 -5.84
C ILE A 408 4.22 12.94 -6.45
N CYS A 409 3.15 12.15 -6.33
CA CYS A 409 3.17 10.77 -6.84
C CYS A 409 3.34 10.69 -8.37
N PRO A 410 2.59 11.44 -9.22
CA PRO A 410 2.82 11.39 -10.66
C PRO A 410 4.23 11.82 -11.06
N TRP A 411 4.78 12.84 -10.37
CA TRP A 411 6.15 13.30 -10.62
C TRP A 411 7.16 12.21 -10.29
N GLN A 412 7.03 11.56 -9.11
CA GLN A 412 7.96 10.51 -8.68
C GLN A 412 7.91 9.28 -9.61
N ILE A 413 6.70 8.87 -10.05
CA ILE A 413 6.53 7.78 -11.02
C ILE A 413 7.20 8.13 -12.35
N TYR A 414 7.04 9.36 -12.84
CA TYR A 414 7.75 9.82 -14.03
C TYR A 414 9.29 9.80 -13.84
N GLU A 415 9.78 10.30 -12.72
CA GLU A 415 11.23 10.39 -12.44
C GLU A 415 11.87 9.00 -12.40
N THR A 416 11.17 8.01 -11.80
CA THR A 416 11.68 6.64 -11.68
C THR A 416 11.53 5.82 -12.96
N TYR A 417 10.43 5.98 -13.72
CA TYR A 417 10.13 5.13 -14.88
C TYR A 417 10.32 5.82 -16.24
N GLY A 418 10.44 7.14 -16.28
CA GLY A 418 10.74 7.90 -17.49
C GLY A 418 9.59 8.04 -18.48
N ASP A 419 8.38 7.53 -18.17
CA ASP A 419 7.22 7.63 -19.06
C ASP A 419 6.43 8.93 -18.81
N PRO A 420 6.48 9.91 -19.74
CA PRO A 420 5.77 11.16 -19.58
C PRO A 420 4.24 11.03 -19.69
N ASP A 421 3.71 9.87 -20.08
CA ASP A 421 2.28 9.68 -20.22
C ASP A 421 1.56 9.74 -18.86
N VAL A 422 2.22 9.33 -17.77
CA VAL A 422 1.67 9.51 -16.41
C VAL A 422 1.44 11.00 -16.10
N LEU A 423 2.38 11.87 -16.51
CA LEU A 423 2.22 13.32 -16.33
C LEU A 423 1.09 13.85 -17.22
N ARG A 424 0.98 13.42 -18.49
CA ARG A 424 -0.13 13.82 -19.38
C ARG A 424 -1.48 13.41 -18.81
N GLU A 425 -1.58 12.17 -18.31
CA GLU A 425 -2.80 11.67 -17.68
C GLU A 425 -3.20 12.47 -16.45
N GLN A 426 -2.24 12.88 -15.62
CA GLN A 426 -2.49 13.50 -14.32
C GLN A 426 -2.39 15.03 -14.31
N PHE A 427 -1.90 15.68 -15.37
CA PHE A 427 -1.62 17.12 -15.38
C PHE A 427 -2.83 17.98 -15.00
N GLY A 428 -4.02 17.62 -15.48
CA GLY A 428 -5.26 18.28 -15.10
C GLY A 428 -5.58 18.21 -13.61
N SER A 429 -5.33 17.07 -12.98
CA SER A 429 -5.49 16.85 -11.54
C SER A 429 -4.43 17.62 -10.74
N MET A 430 -3.16 17.56 -11.15
CA MET A 430 -2.06 18.32 -10.54
C MET A 430 -2.37 19.83 -10.53
N LYS A 431 -2.84 20.34 -11.69
CA LYS A 431 -3.23 21.73 -11.87
C LYS A 431 -4.41 22.09 -10.95
N ALA A 432 -5.45 21.29 -10.93
CA ALA A 432 -6.64 21.52 -10.11
C ALA A 432 -6.29 21.60 -8.62
N TRP A 433 -5.38 20.78 -8.11
CA TRP A 433 -4.90 20.84 -6.73
C TRP A 433 -4.19 22.17 -6.42
N VAL A 434 -3.25 22.61 -7.26
CA VAL A 434 -2.55 23.89 -7.07
C VAL A 434 -3.51 25.07 -7.18
N ASP A 435 -4.46 25.03 -8.10
CA ASP A 435 -5.50 26.06 -8.25
C ASP A 435 -6.43 26.08 -7.01
N TYR A 436 -6.80 24.92 -6.45
CA TYR A 436 -7.56 24.81 -5.20
C TYR A 436 -6.84 25.51 -4.05
N ILE A 437 -5.55 25.20 -3.83
CA ILE A 437 -4.78 25.85 -2.78
C ILE A 437 -4.80 27.38 -3.00
N THR A 438 -4.49 27.81 -4.22
CA THR A 438 -4.47 29.24 -4.57
C THR A 438 -5.80 29.95 -4.30
N ALA A 439 -6.93 29.26 -4.49
CA ALA A 439 -8.27 29.81 -4.29
C ALA A 439 -8.74 29.77 -2.83
N SER A 440 -8.28 28.77 -2.05
CA SER A 440 -8.75 28.53 -0.67
C SER A 440 -8.04 29.38 0.38
N THR A 441 -6.89 29.95 0.05
CA THR A 441 -6.09 30.73 1.02
C THR A 441 -6.45 32.21 1.00
N LYS A 442 -6.31 32.87 2.18
CA LYS A 442 -6.52 34.33 2.32
C LYS A 442 -5.40 35.15 1.69
N ASP A 443 -4.17 34.66 1.79
CA ASP A 443 -3.01 35.21 1.11
C ASP A 443 -2.66 34.31 -0.07
N ARG A 444 -2.87 34.80 -1.27
CA ARG A 444 -2.67 34.04 -2.52
C ARG A 444 -1.32 33.29 -2.61
N PHE A 445 -0.32 33.72 -1.87
CA PHE A 445 1.04 33.21 -1.95
C PHE A 445 1.46 32.37 -0.72
N LEU A 446 0.54 32.18 0.23
CA LEU A 446 0.77 31.35 1.42
C LEU A 446 -0.47 30.54 1.74
N TRP A 447 -0.32 29.28 2.06
CA TRP A 447 -1.42 28.48 2.55
C TRP A 447 -1.47 28.58 4.08
N THR A 448 -2.28 29.50 4.57
CA THR A 448 -2.45 29.78 6.00
C THR A 448 -3.88 29.50 6.44
N GLY A 449 -4.01 28.88 7.62
CA GLY A 449 -5.29 28.42 8.14
C GLY A 449 -5.79 27.16 7.43
N GLY A 450 -6.96 26.68 7.80
CA GLY A 450 -7.51 25.39 7.38
C GLY A 450 -7.34 24.33 8.47
N THR A 451 -7.50 23.08 8.11
CA THR A 451 -7.27 21.94 9.01
C THR A 451 -6.19 21.08 8.37
N HIS A 452 -5.05 20.97 9.04
CA HIS A 452 -3.92 20.19 8.55
C HIS A 452 -3.49 19.17 9.59
N PHE A 453 -2.93 18.04 9.14
CA PHE A 453 -2.32 17.05 10.04
C PHE A 453 -0.95 17.51 10.56
N GLY A 454 -0.35 18.54 9.94
CA GLY A 454 0.97 19.04 10.34
C GLY A 454 2.06 18.00 10.13
N ASP A 455 3.06 17.98 11.02
CA ASP A 455 4.02 16.89 11.08
C ASP A 455 3.45 15.78 11.96
N TRP A 456 2.62 14.91 11.33
CA TRP A 456 1.89 13.84 12.00
C TRP A 456 2.82 12.88 12.72
N LEU A 457 2.48 12.52 13.96
CA LEU A 457 3.30 11.71 14.87
C LEU A 457 4.72 12.27 15.08
N GLY A 458 4.89 13.60 14.96
CA GLY A 458 6.15 14.26 15.26
C GLY A 458 6.57 14.04 16.71
N LEU A 459 7.85 13.70 16.91
CA LEU A 459 8.39 13.33 18.23
C LEU A 459 8.56 14.51 19.18
N ASP A 460 8.33 15.72 18.71
CA ASP A 460 8.26 16.97 19.49
C ASP A 460 6.82 17.43 19.75
N ALA A 461 5.84 16.54 19.52
CA ALA A 461 4.42 16.86 19.72
C ALA A 461 4.15 17.26 21.18
N PRO A 462 3.32 18.30 21.41
CA PRO A 462 2.83 18.62 22.73
C PRO A 462 2.03 17.47 23.34
N SER A 463 2.05 17.35 24.67
CA SER A 463 1.28 16.32 25.36
C SER A 463 -0.18 16.31 24.95
N GLY A 464 -0.69 15.15 24.54
CA GLY A 464 -2.06 14.94 24.07
C GLY A 464 -2.30 15.37 22.60
N SER A 465 -1.25 15.66 21.84
CA SER A 465 -1.32 15.93 20.40
C SER A 465 -0.60 14.84 19.61
N TYR A 466 -1.14 14.47 18.46
CA TYR A 466 -0.47 13.65 17.45
C TYR A 466 0.36 14.51 16.46
N LYS A 467 0.20 15.84 16.50
CA LYS A 467 0.90 16.76 15.61
C LYS A 467 2.16 17.28 16.27
N GLY A 468 3.28 17.21 15.60
CA GLY A 468 4.55 17.82 16.02
C GLY A 468 4.45 19.33 16.19
N SER A 469 5.48 19.93 16.82
CA SER A 469 5.53 21.36 17.16
C SER A 469 5.77 22.29 15.98
N SER A 470 5.98 21.77 14.78
CA SER A 470 6.16 22.57 13.55
C SER A 470 4.89 23.36 13.23
N ARG A 471 5.08 24.60 12.77
CA ARG A 471 3.95 25.48 12.41
C ARG A 471 3.16 24.87 11.26
N GLU A 472 1.85 24.66 11.44
CA GLU A 472 0.98 24.09 10.38
C GLU A 472 0.98 24.96 9.11
N ASP A 473 0.90 26.31 9.27
CA ASP A 473 0.97 27.25 8.15
C ASP A 473 2.32 27.20 7.41
N PHE A 474 3.41 26.91 8.14
CA PHE A 474 4.73 26.71 7.53
C PHE A 474 4.73 25.47 6.63
N ILE A 475 4.31 24.32 7.20
CA ILE A 475 4.24 23.06 6.46
C ILE A 475 3.34 23.21 5.24
N ALA A 476 2.12 23.77 5.41
CA ALA A 476 1.17 23.93 4.33
C ALA A 476 1.73 24.84 3.21
N SER A 477 2.36 25.96 3.57
CA SER A 477 2.97 26.87 2.59
C SER A 477 4.20 26.25 1.91
N ALA A 478 4.98 25.41 2.64
CA ALA A 478 6.12 24.69 2.05
C ALA A 478 5.65 23.66 1.00
N PHE A 479 4.62 22.86 1.30
CA PHE A 479 4.05 21.93 0.32
C PHE A 479 3.37 22.64 -0.85
N TYR A 480 2.73 23.80 -0.62
CA TYR A 480 2.20 24.61 -1.70
C TYR A 480 3.28 25.06 -2.69
N ALA A 481 4.43 25.53 -2.16
CA ALA A 481 5.59 25.88 -3.00
C ALA A 481 6.11 24.66 -3.76
N TYR A 482 6.28 23.53 -3.06
CA TYR A 482 6.81 22.29 -3.63
C TYR A 482 5.91 21.77 -4.76
N SER A 483 4.62 21.62 -4.51
CA SER A 483 3.65 21.16 -5.51
C SER A 483 3.57 22.10 -6.72
N THR A 484 3.58 23.43 -6.50
CA THR A 484 3.61 24.38 -7.61
C THR A 484 4.88 24.24 -8.43
N GLY A 485 6.04 24.04 -7.80
CA GLY A 485 7.32 23.79 -8.47
C GLY A 485 7.32 22.49 -9.29
N LEU A 486 6.75 21.41 -8.74
CA LEU A 486 6.61 20.12 -9.46
C LEU A 486 5.63 20.21 -10.64
N LEU A 487 4.51 20.93 -10.48
CA LEU A 487 3.57 21.21 -11.57
C LEU A 487 4.27 21.91 -12.75
N VAL A 488 5.12 22.91 -12.45
CA VAL A 488 5.91 23.61 -13.46
C VAL A 488 6.87 22.66 -14.17
N LYS A 489 7.58 21.81 -13.44
CA LYS A 489 8.48 20.80 -14.02
C LYS A 489 7.71 19.84 -14.91
N ALA A 490 6.59 19.29 -14.42
CA ALA A 490 5.75 18.36 -15.17
C ALA A 490 5.22 18.96 -16.47
N GLY A 491 4.70 20.19 -16.42
CA GLY A 491 4.21 20.87 -17.62
C GLY A 491 5.31 21.11 -18.66
N LYS A 492 6.54 21.47 -18.24
CA LYS A 492 7.68 21.59 -19.16
C LYS A 492 8.01 20.28 -19.86
N VAL A 493 7.98 19.17 -19.14
CA VAL A 493 8.23 17.83 -19.70
C VAL A 493 7.22 17.48 -20.80
N ILE A 494 5.94 17.81 -20.60
CA ILE A 494 4.87 17.46 -21.54
C ILE A 494 4.58 18.56 -22.57
N GLY A 495 5.27 19.69 -22.49
CA GLY A 495 5.14 20.80 -23.44
C GLY A 495 3.95 21.74 -23.20
N GLU A 496 3.41 21.79 -21.98
CA GLU A 496 2.32 22.68 -21.58
C GLU A 496 2.85 24.09 -21.23
N ASP A 497 2.02 25.12 -21.45
CA ASP A 497 2.35 26.48 -21.01
C ASP A 497 2.11 26.61 -19.49
N VAL A 498 3.21 26.68 -18.74
CA VAL A 498 3.22 26.80 -17.28
C VAL A 498 3.68 28.20 -16.80
N SER A 499 3.76 29.17 -17.67
CA SER A 499 4.29 30.51 -17.36
C SER A 499 3.59 31.19 -16.16
N ILE A 500 2.29 30.97 -16.02
CA ILE A 500 1.51 31.49 -14.89
C ILE A 500 1.92 30.82 -13.57
N TYR A 501 2.22 29.51 -13.58
CA TYR A 501 2.64 28.74 -12.40
C TYR A 501 4.11 28.99 -12.06
N GLU A 502 4.98 29.23 -13.03
CA GLU A 502 6.35 29.69 -12.77
C GLU A 502 6.37 31.02 -12.02
N LYS A 503 5.55 31.97 -12.45
CA LYS A 503 5.40 33.24 -11.75
C LYS A 503 4.82 33.03 -10.36
N LEU A 504 3.75 32.21 -10.25
CA LEU A 504 3.13 31.88 -8.96
C LEU A 504 4.14 31.27 -7.99
N HIS A 505 4.93 30.27 -8.44
CA HIS A 505 5.96 29.63 -7.63
C HIS A 505 6.99 30.65 -7.12
N GLY A 506 7.46 31.56 -7.99
CA GLY A 506 8.41 32.61 -7.57
C GLY A 506 7.84 33.55 -6.50
N GLU A 507 6.57 33.93 -6.61
CA GLU A 507 5.91 34.76 -5.59
C GLU A 507 5.66 33.99 -4.28
N ILE A 508 5.31 32.68 -4.34
CA ILE A 508 5.17 31.84 -3.15
C ILE A 508 6.50 31.75 -2.42
N VAL A 509 7.59 31.40 -3.10
CA VAL A 509 8.94 31.29 -2.49
C VAL A 509 9.38 32.60 -1.84
N LYS A 510 9.19 33.73 -2.55
CA LYS A 510 9.50 35.06 -2.02
C LYS A 510 8.67 35.34 -0.76
N LYS A 511 7.36 35.13 -0.81
CA LYS A 511 6.46 35.42 0.31
C LYS A 511 6.72 34.51 1.51
N PHE A 512 7.04 33.22 1.23
CA PHE A 512 7.43 32.25 2.26
C PHE A 512 8.67 32.74 3.02
N ARG A 513 9.74 33.17 2.34
CA ARG A 513 10.98 33.68 2.95
C ARG A 513 10.73 34.95 3.78
N GLU A 514 9.88 35.85 3.28
CA GLU A 514 9.47 37.07 4.03
C GLU A 514 8.72 36.73 5.33
N THR A 515 7.86 35.69 5.29
CA THR A 515 6.97 35.35 6.41
C THR A 515 7.63 34.42 7.42
N PHE A 516 8.49 33.52 6.96
CA PHE A 516 9.18 32.53 7.78
C PHE A 516 10.70 32.68 7.71
N PRO A 517 11.25 33.79 8.23
CA PRO A 517 12.70 34.06 8.18
C PRO A 517 13.49 33.18 9.15
N ASP A 518 12.83 32.48 10.09
CA ASP A 518 13.40 31.56 11.07
C ASP A 518 12.75 30.19 10.98
N TYR A 519 13.53 29.15 11.25
CA TYR A 519 13.07 27.76 11.34
C TYR A 519 13.20 27.28 12.79
N ARG A 520 12.15 26.65 13.34
CA ARG A 520 12.00 26.39 14.78
C ARG A 520 12.18 24.94 15.17
N THR A 521 11.91 24.03 14.24
CA THR A 521 11.95 22.58 14.47
C THR A 521 12.85 21.91 13.46
N GLN A 522 13.21 20.64 13.71
CA GLN A 522 13.96 19.84 12.74
C GLN A 522 13.20 19.76 11.41
N THR A 523 11.89 19.50 11.44
CA THR A 523 11.05 19.42 10.24
C THR A 523 11.02 20.73 9.45
N GLU A 524 10.91 21.88 10.09
CA GLU A 524 10.95 23.17 9.39
C GLU A 524 12.29 23.39 8.67
N HIS A 525 13.42 23.03 9.28
CA HIS A 525 14.72 23.08 8.61
C HIS A 525 14.79 22.13 7.41
N VAL A 526 14.34 20.88 7.63
CA VAL A 526 14.32 19.85 6.58
C VAL A 526 13.51 20.30 5.36
N LEU A 527 12.27 20.73 5.57
CA LEU A 527 11.39 21.15 4.48
C LEU A 527 11.91 22.41 3.77
N ALA A 528 12.46 23.37 4.53
CA ALA A 528 13.03 24.58 3.93
C ALA A 528 14.20 24.27 2.99
N VAL A 529 15.08 23.34 3.35
CA VAL A 529 16.20 22.92 2.51
C VAL A 529 15.70 22.07 1.33
N GLN A 530 14.93 21.03 1.61
CA GLN A 530 14.49 20.05 0.61
C GLN A 530 13.65 20.66 -0.50
N PHE A 531 12.79 21.63 -0.17
CA PHE A 531 11.89 22.27 -1.14
C PHE A 531 12.48 23.57 -1.75
N GLY A 532 13.77 23.88 -1.50
CA GLY A 532 14.44 25.03 -2.06
C GLY A 532 13.95 26.38 -1.51
N LEU A 533 13.38 26.38 -0.32
CA LEU A 533 12.82 27.56 0.34
C LEU A 533 13.86 28.33 1.17
N ALA A 534 14.88 27.65 1.69
CA ALA A 534 15.98 28.29 2.41
C ALA A 534 16.76 29.27 1.52
N GLU A 535 17.08 30.46 2.03
CA GLU A 535 17.96 31.42 1.34
C GLU A 535 19.39 30.90 1.27
N ASP A 536 19.85 30.31 2.37
CA ASP A 536 21.16 29.66 2.49
C ASP A 536 20.93 28.21 2.96
N PRO A 537 20.84 27.26 2.03
CA PRO A 537 20.55 25.88 2.37
C PRO A 537 21.68 25.21 3.17
N GLN A 538 22.95 25.55 2.94
CA GLN A 538 24.08 25.02 3.72
C GLN A 538 23.98 25.46 5.18
N LYS A 539 23.81 26.76 5.41
CA LYS A 539 23.65 27.30 6.77
C LYS A 539 22.44 26.70 7.48
N THR A 540 21.35 26.45 6.74
CA THR A 540 20.13 25.85 7.31
C THR A 540 20.35 24.39 7.67
N ALA A 541 21.07 23.63 6.85
CA ALA A 541 21.44 22.25 7.14
C ALA A 541 22.45 22.16 8.32
N ASP A 542 23.42 23.10 8.41
CA ASP A 542 24.32 23.18 9.56
C ASP A 542 23.55 23.46 10.86
N ALA A 543 22.56 24.34 10.81
CA ALA A 543 21.68 24.62 11.97
C ALA A 543 20.83 23.41 12.36
N LEU A 544 20.31 22.64 11.38
CA LEU A 544 19.65 21.37 11.63
C LEU A 544 20.57 20.37 12.34
N ALA A 545 21.78 20.20 11.83
CA ALA A 545 22.78 19.31 12.44
C ALA A 545 23.11 19.71 13.89
N GLU A 546 23.23 21.01 14.15
CA GLU A 546 23.47 21.51 15.51
C GLU A 546 22.25 21.29 16.42
N MET A 547 21.02 21.43 15.89
CA MET A 547 19.79 21.13 16.62
C MET A 547 19.74 19.65 17.01
N ILE A 548 20.04 18.74 16.09
CA ILE A 548 20.07 17.28 16.34
C ILE A 548 21.12 16.94 17.41
N ARG A 549 22.30 17.57 17.38
CA ARG A 549 23.31 17.40 18.44
C ARG A 549 22.80 17.84 19.82
N LYS A 550 22.11 18.99 19.91
CA LYS A 550 21.49 19.49 21.12
C LYS A 550 20.38 18.60 21.63
N ASP A 551 19.64 17.98 20.73
CA ASP A 551 18.61 16.98 21.04
C ASP A 551 19.19 15.59 21.41
N GLY A 552 20.51 15.49 21.64
CA GLY A 552 21.17 14.22 22.02
C GLY A 552 21.28 13.22 20.88
N MET A 553 21.51 13.68 19.65
CA MET A 553 21.55 12.87 18.44
C MET A 553 20.24 12.11 18.20
N GLN A 554 19.11 12.76 18.41
CA GLN A 554 17.76 12.21 18.22
C GLN A 554 17.03 12.95 17.13
N MET A 555 16.28 12.21 16.30
CA MET A 555 15.29 12.80 15.42
C MET A 555 14.09 13.29 16.24
N ARG A 556 13.43 14.35 15.74
CA ARG A 556 12.19 14.90 16.31
C ARG A 556 11.10 15.05 15.27
N THR A 557 11.37 14.59 14.05
CA THR A 557 10.47 14.68 12.90
C THR A 557 9.35 13.65 12.98
N GLY A 558 8.23 13.95 12.33
CA GLY A 558 7.11 13.05 12.08
C GLY A 558 7.04 12.63 10.60
N PHE A 559 5.83 12.35 10.11
CA PHE A 559 5.60 11.80 8.76
C PHE A 559 6.13 12.67 7.63
N VAL A 560 6.06 14.01 7.74
CA VAL A 560 6.46 14.89 6.64
C VAL A 560 7.91 15.35 6.71
N GLY A 561 8.55 15.26 7.89
CA GLY A 561 9.96 15.61 8.04
C GLY A 561 10.92 14.43 7.87
N THR A 562 10.56 13.26 8.40
CA THR A 562 11.43 12.07 8.43
C THR A 562 11.89 11.60 7.05
N PRO A 563 11.05 11.57 5.98
CA PRO A 563 11.47 11.09 4.67
C PRO A 563 12.65 11.85 4.07
N TYR A 564 12.79 13.14 4.41
CA TYR A 564 13.80 14.02 3.84
C TYR A 564 15.00 14.27 4.78
N LEU A 565 14.89 13.91 6.08
CA LEU A 565 15.87 14.25 7.10
C LEU A 565 17.29 13.79 6.74
N LEU A 566 17.46 12.50 6.43
CA LEU A 566 18.78 11.94 6.14
C LEU A 566 19.33 12.44 4.79
N HIS A 567 18.45 12.69 3.81
CA HIS A 567 18.85 13.28 2.54
C HIS A 567 19.41 14.70 2.68
N VAL A 568 18.74 15.54 3.49
CA VAL A 568 19.21 16.90 3.77
C VAL A 568 20.56 16.86 4.48
N LEU A 569 20.70 16.03 5.51
CA LEU A 569 21.98 15.91 6.22
C LEU A 569 23.11 15.46 5.28
N SER A 570 22.93 14.38 4.55
CA SER A 570 23.95 13.84 3.65
C SER A 570 24.26 14.80 2.48
N GLY A 571 23.26 15.47 1.91
CA GLY A 571 23.42 16.39 0.82
C GLY A 571 24.24 17.65 1.16
N TYR A 572 24.37 17.98 2.46
CA TYR A 572 25.08 19.16 2.94
C TYR A 572 26.25 18.84 3.87
N GLY A 573 26.87 17.65 3.71
CA GLY A 573 28.12 17.27 4.37
C GLY A 573 28.00 16.74 5.79
N HIS A 574 26.80 16.31 6.20
CA HIS A 574 26.53 15.68 7.49
C HIS A 574 26.16 14.19 7.36
N GLY A 575 26.75 13.48 6.40
CA GLY A 575 26.46 12.06 6.15
C GLY A 575 26.75 11.15 7.34
N ASP A 576 27.80 11.45 8.11
CA ASP A 576 28.13 10.76 9.37
C ASP A 576 26.99 10.83 10.41
N MET A 577 26.27 11.96 10.43
CA MET A 577 25.08 12.12 11.28
C MET A 577 23.89 11.31 10.77
N SER A 578 23.68 11.22 9.46
CA SER A 578 22.67 10.37 8.86
C SER A 578 22.88 8.90 9.26
N TYR A 579 24.11 8.40 9.17
CA TYR A 579 24.44 7.06 9.64
C TYR A 579 24.27 6.91 11.16
N SER A 580 24.60 7.94 11.95
CA SER A 580 24.42 7.92 13.41
C SER A 580 22.94 7.79 13.80
N LEU A 581 22.03 8.45 13.07
CA LEU A 581 20.59 8.34 13.27
C LEU A 581 20.07 6.97 12.82
N LEU A 582 20.50 6.47 11.65
CA LEU A 582 20.07 5.18 11.13
C LEU A 582 20.53 4.01 12.03
N LEU A 583 21.76 4.07 12.54
CA LEU A 583 22.37 3.00 13.36
C LEU A 583 22.05 3.13 14.86
N ARG A 584 21.29 4.16 15.27
CA ARG A 584 20.84 4.32 16.64
C ARG A 584 19.89 3.19 17.02
N ARG A 585 20.02 2.68 18.26
CA ARG A 585 19.19 1.58 18.79
C ARG A 585 18.21 2.02 19.86
N GLU A 586 18.55 3.09 20.60
CA GLU A 586 17.66 3.63 21.61
C GLU A 586 16.54 4.46 20.97
N TYR A 587 15.38 4.51 21.63
CA TYR A 587 14.26 5.37 21.25
C TYR A 587 14.69 6.86 21.17
N PRO A 588 14.24 7.62 20.19
CA PRO A 588 13.55 7.19 18.97
C PRO A 588 14.53 6.73 17.89
N SER A 589 14.28 5.62 17.24
CA SER A 589 15.09 5.13 16.12
C SER A 589 14.39 4.00 15.35
N TRP A 590 14.80 3.75 14.10
CA TRP A 590 14.32 2.59 13.31
C TRP A 590 14.71 1.25 13.94
N LEU A 591 15.88 1.16 14.57
CA LEU A 591 16.34 -0.09 15.16
C LEU A 591 15.72 -0.40 16.52
N TYR A 592 15.08 0.56 17.18
CA TYR A 592 14.34 0.31 18.40
C TYR A 592 13.23 -0.73 18.21
N SER A 593 12.41 -0.59 17.16
CA SER A 593 11.37 -1.57 16.83
C SER A 593 11.95 -2.92 16.43
N VAL A 594 13.08 -2.93 15.71
CA VAL A 594 13.81 -4.16 15.36
C VAL A 594 14.26 -4.91 16.62
N ASP A 595 14.81 -4.22 17.60
CA ASP A 595 15.23 -4.79 18.88
C ASP A 595 14.07 -5.32 19.73
N LYS A 596 12.86 -4.78 19.53
CA LYS A 596 11.60 -5.27 20.10
C LYS A 596 10.99 -6.44 19.32
N GLY A 597 11.64 -6.91 18.25
CA GLY A 597 11.19 -8.07 17.46
C GLY A 597 10.18 -7.74 16.36
N ALA A 598 10.13 -6.50 15.89
CA ALA A 598 9.33 -6.08 14.76
C ALA A 598 9.72 -6.85 13.49
N THR A 599 8.72 -7.25 12.72
CA THR A 599 8.86 -7.89 11.40
C THR A 599 8.31 -7.04 10.26
N THR A 600 7.76 -5.88 10.60
CA THR A 600 7.21 -4.83 9.74
C THR A 600 7.57 -3.47 10.32
N ILE A 601 7.26 -2.38 9.62
CA ILE A 601 7.45 -1.01 10.13
C ILE A 601 6.24 -0.63 10.99
N TRP A 602 6.51 -0.02 12.16
CA TRP A 602 5.48 0.45 13.08
C TRP A 602 5.03 1.88 12.76
N GLU A 603 3.76 2.17 13.07
CA GLU A 603 3.19 3.52 12.96
C GLU A 603 3.84 4.50 13.94
N HIS A 604 4.05 4.06 15.17
CA HIS A 604 4.69 4.85 16.22
C HIS A 604 6.04 4.25 16.60
N TRP A 605 7.06 5.11 16.83
CA TRP A 605 8.43 4.68 17.10
C TRP A 605 8.56 3.77 18.32
N ASP A 606 7.77 4.03 19.37
CA ASP A 606 7.67 3.21 20.59
C ASP A 606 6.27 2.56 20.72
N GLY A 607 5.75 2.01 19.65
CA GLY A 607 4.50 1.25 19.69
C GLY A 607 4.46 0.25 20.86
N ILE A 608 5.61 -0.34 21.19
CA ILE A 608 5.90 -1.02 22.47
C ILE A 608 6.96 -0.19 23.18
N MET A 609 6.59 0.46 24.30
CA MET A 609 7.47 1.29 25.09
C MET A 609 8.61 0.51 25.77
N GLU A 610 9.57 1.19 26.40
CA GLU A 610 10.69 0.54 27.10
C GLU A 610 10.22 -0.39 28.23
N ASN A 611 9.15 -0.01 28.93
CA ASN A 611 8.56 -0.80 30.01
C ASN A 611 7.71 -2.00 29.51
N GLY A 612 7.59 -2.17 28.20
CA GLY A 612 6.79 -3.24 27.58
C GLY A 612 5.31 -2.93 27.37
N GLU A 613 4.81 -1.80 27.89
CA GLU A 613 3.44 -1.35 27.64
C GLU A 613 3.28 -0.79 26.23
N PHE A 614 2.05 -0.72 25.74
CA PHE A 614 1.75 -0.10 24.47
C PHE A 614 1.65 1.42 24.58
N TRP A 615 2.16 2.13 23.57
CA TRP A 615 2.05 3.59 23.48
C TRP A 615 0.59 4.06 23.48
N SER A 616 -0.26 3.34 22.75
CA SER A 616 -1.69 3.59 22.67
C SER A 616 -2.44 2.28 22.44
N THR A 617 -3.71 2.21 22.81
CA THR A 617 -4.60 1.07 22.56
C THR A 617 -5.38 1.22 21.26
N ASP A 618 -5.44 2.41 20.67
CA ASP A 618 -6.26 2.74 19.50
C ASP A 618 -5.47 3.33 18.33
N MET A 619 -4.44 4.13 18.59
CA MET A 619 -3.54 4.71 17.58
C MET A 619 -2.19 3.99 17.64
N ASN A 620 -2.17 2.72 17.23
CA ASN A 620 -0.96 1.90 17.30
C ASN A 620 -1.06 0.71 16.33
N SER A 621 -0.52 0.90 15.12
CA SER A 621 -0.38 -0.16 14.12
C SER A 621 1.06 -0.66 14.14
N PHE A 622 1.24 -1.98 14.10
CA PHE A 622 2.56 -2.58 14.01
C PHE A 622 2.94 -2.92 12.56
N ASN A 623 2.07 -2.56 11.60
CA ASN A 623 2.32 -2.69 10.16
C ASN A 623 1.85 -1.45 9.40
N HIS A 624 2.74 -0.43 9.32
CA HIS A 624 2.44 0.91 8.80
C HIS A 624 3.66 1.50 8.09
N TYR A 625 3.71 1.42 6.79
CA TYR A 625 4.94 1.55 5.98
C TYR A 625 5.61 2.93 5.95
N ALA A 626 4.94 4.03 6.35
CA ALA A 626 5.40 5.40 6.10
C ALA A 626 6.86 5.68 6.54
N TYR A 627 7.27 5.27 7.74
CA TYR A 627 8.65 5.44 8.21
C TYR A 627 9.69 4.52 7.54
N GLY A 628 9.23 3.54 6.77
CA GLY A 628 10.07 2.76 5.87
C GLY A 628 10.64 3.56 4.70
N SER A 629 10.19 4.80 4.51
CA SER A 629 10.73 5.76 3.53
C SER A 629 12.24 5.96 3.64
N VAL A 630 12.86 5.65 4.77
CA VAL A 630 14.33 5.69 4.94
C VAL A 630 15.11 4.83 3.95
N ALA A 631 14.49 3.84 3.31
CA ALA A 631 15.20 2.99 2.35
C ALA A 631 15.61 3.77 1.09
N ASP A 632 14.89 4.81 0.66
CA ASP A 632 15.32 5.63 -0.48
C ASP A 632 16.63 6.36 -0.21
N TRP A 633 16.90 6.75 1.05
CA TRP A 633 18.21 7.27 1.44
C TRP A 633 19.32 6.21 1.30
N ILE A 634 19.03 4.94 1.64
CA ILE A 634 20.01 3.87 1.46
C ILE A 634 20.34 3.69 -0.04
N TYR A 635 19.32 3.72 -0.91
CA TYR A 635 19.52 3.66 -2.37
C TYR A 635 20.30 4.88 -2.88
N GLU A 636 19.83 6.10 -2.56
CA GLU A 636 20.30 7.33 -3.20
C GLU A 636 21.55 7.93 -2.58
N SER A 637 21.79 7.71 -1.28
CA SER A 637 22.93 8.31 -0.58
C SER A 637 23.94 7.23 -0.19
N ALA A 638 23.58 6.23 0.60
CA ALA A 638 24.53 5.23 1.05
C ALA A 638 25.13 4.42 -0.13
N ALA A 639 24.27 3.97 -1.07
CA ALA A 639 24.69 3.30 -2.30
C ALA A 639 24.93 4.26 -3.46
N GLY A 640 24.41 5.47 -3.40
CA GLY A 640 24.61 6.54 -4.37
C GLY A 640 23.86 6.37 -5.69
N ILE A 641 22.87 5.53 -5.79
CA ILE A 641 22.14 5.23 -7.03
C ILE A 641 21.01 6.25 -7.24
N ARG A 642 21.14 7.12 -8.24
CA ARG A 642 20.13 8.16 -8.57
C ARG A 642 19.87 8.20 -10.07
N PRO A 643 18.64 8.51 -10.53
CA PRO A 643 18.42 8.84 -11.92
C PRO A 643 19.10 10.20 -12.23
N GLU A 644 19.99 10.25 -13.22
CA GLU A 644 20.49 11.49 -13.78
C GLU A 644 19.57 11.99 -14.90
N LEU A 645 18.98 11.05 -15.65
CA LEU A 645 17.87 11.27 -16.55
C LEU A 645 16.68 10.41 -16.08
N PRO A 646 15.45 10.90 -16.29
CA PRO A 646 14.25 10.15 -15.90
C PRO A 646 14.27 8.70 -16.43
N GLY A 647 13.75 7.78 -15.63
CA GLY A 647 13.72 6.35 -15.97
C GLY A 647 15.06 5.64 -15.87
N PHE A 648 16.10 6.28 -15.35
CA PHE A 648 17.49 5.77 -15.38
C PHE A 648 18.02 5.53 -16.79
N GLU A 649 17.56 6.32 -17.78
CA GLU A 649 18.21 6.36 -19.10
C GLU A 649 19.72 6.63 -18.97
N LYS A 650 20.08 7.44 -17.98
CA LYS A 650 21.42 7.61 -17.42
C LYS A 650 21.35 7.69 -15.92
N ALA A 651 22.26 7.02 -15.21
CA ALA A 651 22.31 7.03 -13.75
C ALA A 651 23.53 7.78 -13.22
N LEU A 652 23.34 8.47 -12.07
CA LEU A 652 24.42 8.97 -11.24
C LEU A 652 24.72 7.93 -10.15
N ILE A 653 26.00 7.59 -9.97
CA ILE A 653 26.48 6.71 -8.89
C ILE A 653 27.46 7.51 -8.04
N MET A 654 26.99 7.90 -6.85
CA MET A 654 27.77 8.71 -5.90
C MET A 654 27.58 8.17 -4.47
N PRO A 655 28.22 7.04 -4.15
CA PRO A 655 28.09 6.39 -2.85
C PRO A 655 28.78 7.18 -1.73
N ASP A 656 28.16 7.16 -0.54
CA ASP A 656 28.68 7.77 0.69
C ASP A 656 28.90 6.65 1.75
N PRO A 657 30.07 5.99 1.74
CA PRO A 657 30.35 4.87 2.62
C PRO A 657 30.64 5.30 4.05
N ASP A 658 30.23 4.48 5.03
CA ASP A 658 30.54 4.63 6.43
C ASP A 658 31.08 3.33 7.03
N PRO A 659 32.25 3.36 7.73
CA PRO A 659 32.89 2.16 8.27
C PRO A 659 32.03 1.43 9.34
N ARG A 660 31.08 2.12 9.99
CA ARG A 660 30.15 1.52 10.94
C ARG A 660 29.17 0.54 10.26
N MET A 661 28.87 0.75 8.98
CA MET A 661 28.09 -0.18 8.15
C MET A 661 28.93 -1.39 7.71
N GLY A 662 30.23 -1.23 7.60
CA GLY A 662 31.21 -2.22 7.16
C GLY A 662 31.19 -2.41 5.64
N TRP A 663 30.10 -2.89 5.08
CA TRP A 663 29.89 -3.02 3.65
C TRP A 663 28.41 -2.85 3.30
N LEU A 664 28.15 -2.47 2.05
CA LEU A 664 26.82 -2.34 1.46
C LEU A 664 26.85 -2.92 0.03
N ASP A 665 25.78 -3.61 -0.34
CA ASP A 665 25.55 -4.14 -1.70
C ASP A 665 24.09 -3.87 -2.07
N VAL A 666 23.87 -2.96 -3.01
CA VAL A 666 22.55 -2.54 -3.47
C VAL A 666 22.42 -2.77 -4.96
N GLN A 667 21.29 -3.36 -5.35
CA GLN A 667 20.93 -3.57 -6.75
C GLN A 667 19.52 -3.09 -7.00
N ILE A 668 19.29 -2.46 -8.16
CA ILE A 668 17.97 -2.15 -8.70
C ILE A 668 17.84 -2.66 -10.14
N GLU A 669 16.62 -3.03 -10.52
CA GLU A 669 16.24 -3.28 -11.91
C GLU A 669 15.41 -2.13 -12.43
N THR A 670 15.83 -1.54 -13.54
CA THR A 670 15.16 -0.45 -14.22
C THR A 670 14.69 -0.89 -15.61
N ARG A 671 13.96 -0.04 -16.33
CA ARG A 671 13.62 -0.28 -17.74
C ARG A 671 14.83 -0.37 -18.66
N HIS A 672 15.94 0.24 -18.29
CA HIS A 672 17.19 0.28 -19.06
C HIS A 672 18.19 -0.78 -18.61
N GLY A 673 17.82 -1.65 -17.67
CA GLY A 673 18.65 -2.73 -17.18
C GLY A 673 18.97 -2.62 -15.68
N LYS A 674 19.97 -3.39 -15.25
CA LYS A 674 20.37 -3.49 -13.85
C LYS A 674 21.44 -2.47 -13.49
N ILE A 675 21.36 -1.96 -12.26
CA ILE A 675 22.38 -1.16 -11.61
C ILE A 675 22.72 -1.84 -10.30
N ARG A 676 24.02 -2.04 -10.03
CA ARG A 676 24.53 -2.48 -8.74
C ARG A 676 25.61 -1.50 -8.28
N SER A 677 25.49 -1.03 -7.06
CA SER A 677 26.51 -0.27 -6.35
C SER A 677 26.84 -0.98 -5.06
N ALA A 678 28.09 -1.42 -4.93
CA ALA A 678 28.57 -2.09 -3.73
C ALA A 678 29.86 -1.44 -3.25
N TRP A 679 30.05 -1.38 -1.94
CA TRP A 679 31.29 -0.91 -1.34
C TRP A 679 31.61 -1.68 -0.06
N ILE A 680 32.91 -1.73 0.28
CA ILE A 680 33.42 -2.33 1.50
C ILE A 680 34.54 -1.45 2.08
N CYS A 681 34.44 -1.15 3.36
CA CYS A 681 35.50 -0.49 4.10
C CYS A 681 36.56 -1.49 4.52
N THR A 682 37.84 -1.22 4.23
CA THR A 682 39.00 -2.04 4.56
C THR A 682 40.03 -1.21 5.33
N GLU A 683 41.11 -1.84 5.81
CA GLU A 683 42.22 -1.13 6.45
C GLU A 683 42.95 -0.17 5.47
N ASP A 684 42.92 -0.47 4.17
CA ASP A 684 43.59 0.28 3.12
C ASP A 684 42.72 1.34 2.45
N GLY A 685 41.47 1.53 2.91
CA GLY A 685 40.49 2.46 2.30
C GLY A 685 39.19 1.79 1.92
N VAL A 686 38.42 2.40 1.02
CA VAL A 686 37.13 1.89 0.57
C VAL A 686 37.27 1.35 -0.85
N ARG A 687 36.87 0.09 -1.03
CA ARG A 687 36.75 -0.54 -2.37
C ARG A 687 35.30 -0.45 -2.83
N TYR A 688 35.11 0.01 -4.07
CA TYR A 688 33.80 0.09 -4.72
C TYR A 688 33.76 -0.85 -5.93
N GLU A 689 32.60 -1.47 -6.12
CA GLU A 689 32.29 -2.30 -7.28
C GLU A 689 30.94 -1.85 -7.86
N ILE A 690 30.96 -1.29 -9.05
CA ILE A 690 29.79 -0.70 -9.72
C ILE A 690 29.55 -1.45 -11.01
N THR A 691 28.32 -1.95 -11.20
CA THR A 691 27.87 -2.57 -12.46
C THR A 691 26.62 -1.86 -12.94
N ALA A 692 26.58 -1.49 -14.23
CA ALA A 692 25.42 -0.88 -14.84
C ALA A 692 25.25 -1.34 -16.29
N GLU A 693 24.00 -1.54 -16.71
CA GLU A 693 23.64 -1.90 -18.09
C GLU A 693 23.21 -0.68 -18.93
N MET A 694 23.30 0.51 -18.37
CA MET A 694 23.08 1.80 -19.02
C MET A 694 24.26 2.75 -18.79
N PRO A 695 24.37 3.88 -19.51
CA PRO A 695 25.39 4.89 -19.23
C PRO A 695 25.29 5.43 -17.81
N ILE A 696 26.42 5.63 -17.15
CA ILE A 696 26.49 6.16 -15.79
C ILE A 696 27.52 7.28 -15.66
N ARG A 697 27.25 8.18 -14.73
CA ARG A 697 28.23 9.11 -14.19
C ARG A 697 28.60 8.67 -12.78
N VAL A 698 29.87 8.42 -12.54
CA VAL A 698 30.39 7.96 -11.24
C VAL A 698 31.16 9.09 -10.57
N VAL A 699 30.84 9.36 -9.31
CA VAL A 699 31.54 10.35 -8.47
C VAL A 699 32.00 9.66 -7.19
N ILE A 700 33.32 9.49 -7.01
CA ILE A 700 33.93 8.88 -5.81
C ILE A 700 35.12 9.74 -5.40
N GLY A 701 35.01 10.44 -4.27
CA GLY A 701 36.02 11.41 -3.82
C GLY A 701 36.23 12.49 -4.88
N GLU A 702 37.49 12.65 -5.33
CA GLU A 702 37.83 13.60 -6.40
C GLU A 702 37.67 13.01 -7.83
N THR A 703 37.31 11.72 -7.93
CA THR A 703 37.16 11.04 -9.21
C THR A 703 35.74 11.24 -9.74
N GLU A 704 35.61 11.89 -10.90
CA GLU A 704 34.38 11.98 -11.68
C GLU A 704 34.60 11.40 -13.08
N LYS A 705 33.73 10.46 -13.49
CA LYS A 705 33.84 9.77 -14.79
C LYS A 705 32.48 9.49 -15.39
N GLU A 706 32.39 9.75 -16.69
CA GLU A 706 31.33 9.24 -17.57
C GLU A 706 31.75 7.85 -18.06
N LEU A 707 30.88 6.86 -17.92
CA LEU A 707 31.18 5.47 -18.23
C LEU A 707 30.05 4.83 -19.04
N ASP A 708 30.43 4.02 -20.01
CA ASP A 708 29.52 3.15 -20.75
C ASP A 708 29.03 2.00 -19.88
N PRO A 709 28.00 1.22 -20.32
CA PRO A 709 27.59 -0.01 -19.64
C PRO A 709 28.76 -0.95 -19.36
N GLY A 710 28.86 -1.46 -18.13
CA GLY A 710 29.98 -2.33 -17.72
C GLY A 710 30.10 -2.54 -16.22
N THR A 711 31.21 -3.19 -15.82
CA THR A 711 31.59 -3.37 -14.42
C THR A 711 32.91 -2.67 -14.14
N TYR A 712 32.94 -1.90 -13.06
CA TYR A 712 34.05 -1.03 -12.71
C TYR A 712 34.41 -1.19 -11.23
N THR A 713 35.72 -1.10 -10.93
CA THR A 713 36.24 -1.11 -9.56
C THR A 713 36.95 0.21 -9.30
N PHE A 714 36.68 0.81 -8.14
CA PHE A 714 37.35 2.02 -7.65
C PHE A 714 37.88 1.82 -6.25
N TRP A 715 38.79 2.72 -5.85
CA TRP A 715 39.35 2.81 -4.51
C TRP A 715 39.39 4.28 -4.08
N SER A 716 39.11 4.56 -2.80
CA SER A 716 39.28 5.87 -2.17
C SER A 716 39.92 5.75 -0.81
#